data_3329817c160e4e98020245ae9bfafda9
#
_entry.id   3329817c160e4e98020245ae9bfafda9
#
_cell.length_a   1.000
_cell.length_b   1.000
_cell.length_c   1.000
_cell.angle_alpha   90.00
_cell.angle_beta   90.00
_cell.angle_gamma   90.00
#
_symmetry.space_group_name_H-M   'P 1'
#
loop_
_entity.id
_entity.type
_entity.pdbx_description
1 polymer ?
#
loop_
_entity_poly.entity_id
_entity_poly.type
_entity_poly.pdbx_seq_one_letter_code
_entity_poly.pdbx_strand_id
1 'polypeptide(L)'
;MREGVGRNVIPAVDKRPLWLRYLDKFKDPLIIILLVILALSCGVTAYEFYHTHDYQLFFEPAGVMLAILLSTGIGFIFETKADKEFDILNQVKDDRLVKVVRRKDGHSHPRLVTIKKSDVAVGDIVRLESGDEVPADGRVITCGLLRMDESAFTGEPDAVKYADKPLAHEEAAYDADFLLRGSIVLEGFCMYRVTAVGVDTEEGKGALKIMEDEVVQTPLNRQLDDLGRLITRISYILAGLIVAGRMIYFFAFDGNAANNSDLLQIFDYTLKSVMIAVTLIVVAVPEGLPMSVTISLALSMRKMLKVKNLVRKLHACETMGATTVICTDKTGTLTMNRMSVVSSGFTCPEELILHGIAVNSTADLSVADDGSVQAIGNPTECALLRWIKDGYGADYRAVRSMYEIESVVPFSTETKYMATVCRNRKTGERFRFVKGAPEYVMEMCVEGTGSDEAVKASALLAEYQGNAWRTLGFAVERMDSGEGLRLAGVAGIADPVRPDVKEAIETCRKRAGVKVIVVTGDISATAEHIGAEIGLFDDGESPRSLTGQQFASMTDEQVLEVLPELRILSRARPEDKARLVELLQRRGEVVAVTGDGTNDALALKKAQVGLSMGDGTARAKEVSDITILDNSFVSINKAILWGRSLYLNIRRFIYFQMTINVCACLLVLVGAFLGVDSPLTVTQMLWVNLIMDTFAAMALSSLPADPKVFDEKPRDPESHIIDKPMLKRIVFGGMMFFSMLILLWEILLHAEVTGVRDLFSLNLIRKALGGQMGVTMAEMTSYEMGIFFTTFVMLQFWNIFNAKNYRTDNSFFLTIFSKNSFSLSFYMIVLVILGGQYLIVNCLGRFFDVDPLHAGDWLRIALVTSLVLVLPEIKRIARTLRLRRRSL
;
A
#
# COMPACT_ATOMS: atom_id res chain seq x y z
N MET A 1 -26.59 -29.36 -15.66
CA MET A 1 -25.27 -29.81 -15.22
C MET A 1 -24.42 -28.61 -14.73
N ARG A 2 -24.99 -27.71 -13.91
CA ARG A 2 -24.26 -26.53 -13.36
C ARG A 2 -24.29 -26.46 -11.82
N GLU A 3 -24.93 -27.36 -11.15
CA GLU A 3 -24.98 -27.44 -9.69
C GLU A 3 -23.93 -28.45 -9.21
N GLY A 4 -22.77 -27.98 -8.80
CA GLY A 4 -21.72 -28.81 -8.23
C GLY A 4 -20.30 -28.52 -8.69
N VAL A 5 -20.08 -27.65 -9.69
CA VAL A 5 -18.73 -27.27 -10.14
C VAL A 5 -18.31 -26.00 -9.40
N GLY A 6 -17.22 -26.05 -8.66
CA GLY A 6 -16.66 -24.91 -7.93
C GLY A 6 -16.41 -23.71 -8.85
N ARG A 7 -16.48 -22.49 -8.31
CA ARG A 7 -16.08 -21.28 -9.02
C ARG A 7 -14.57 -21.34 -9.31
N ASN A 8 -14.15 -20.80 -10.47
CA ASN A 8 -12.75 -20.71 -10.84
C ASN A 8 -12.00 -19.64 -10.03
N VAL A 9 -12.03 -19.77 -8.71
CA VAL A 9 -11.42 -18.85 -7.73
C VAL A 9 -10.53 -19.67 -6.80
N ILE A 10 -9.28 -19.26 -6.61
CA ILE A 10 -8.41 -19.77 -5.56
C ILE A 10 -8.64 -18.87 -4.34
N PRO A 11 -9.19 -19.38 -3.22
CA PRO A 11 -9.44 -18.56 -2.05
C PRO A 11 -8.11 -18.12 -1.43
N ALA A 12 -8.00 -16.83 -1.17
CA ALA A 12 -6.81 -16.21 -0.58
C ALA A 12 -6.76 -16.34 0.96
N VAL A 13 -7.75 -16.96 1.61
CA VAL A 13 -7.93 -16.96 3.07
C VAL A 13 -7.92 -18.37 3.64
N ASP A 14 -7.31 -18.50 4.81
CA ASP A 14 -7.36 -19.67 5.67
C ASP A 14 -8.81 -20.15 5.85
N LYS A 15 -9.13 -21.35 5.34
CA LYS A 15 -10.45 -21.97 5.40
C LYS A 15 -10.76 -22.60 6.76
N ARG A 16 -9.88 -22.45 7.77
CA ARG A 16 -10.17 -22.96 9.10
C ARG A 16 -11.44 -22.31 9.63
N PRO A 17 -12.35 -23.07 10.28
CA PRO A 17 -13.59 -22.53 10.81
C PRO A 17 -13.31 -21.41 11.81
N LEU A 18 -14.14 -20.36 11.79
CA LEU A 18 -13.95 -19.14 12.57
C LEU A 18 -13.73 -19.41 14.06
N TRP A 19 -14.38 -20.44 14.60
CA TRP A 19 -14.22 -20.81 16.03
C TRP A 19 -12.82 -21.35 16.35
N LEU A 20 -12.15 -22.08 15.43
CA LEU A 20 -10.76 -22.53 15.61
C LEU A 20 -9.79 -21.34 15.56
N ARG A 21 -10.01 -20.42 14.63
CA ARG A 21 -9.22 -19.17 14.55
C ARG A 21 -9.41 -18.30 15.81
N TYR A 22 -10.60 -18.29 16.38
CA TYR A 22 -10.86 -17.63 17.65
C TYR A 22 -10.11 -18.32 18.82
N LEU A 23 -10.11 -19.64 18.87
CA LEU A 23 -9.36 -20.39 19.89
C LEU A 23 -7.84 -20.19 19.78
N ASP A 24 -7.30 -19.96 18.59
CA ASP A 24 -5.88 -19.64 18.43
C ASP A 24 -5.48 -18.35 19.18
N LYS A 25 -6.39 -17.41 19.43
CA LYS A 25 -6.15 -16.21 20.25
C LYS A 25 -5.80 -16.52 21.69
N PHE A 26 -6.27 -17.64 22.22
CA PHE A 26 -5.95 -18.07 23.58
C PHE A 26 -4.54 -18.66 23.72
N LYS A 27 -3.79 -18.84 22.63
CA LYS A 27 -2.37 -19.21 22.64
C LYS A 27 -1.45 -18.03 22.84
N ASP A 28 -1.96 -16.81 22.82
CA ASP A 28 -1.17 -15.61 23.11
C ASP A 28 -0.59 -15.70 24.53
N PRO A 29 0.74 -15.49 24.72
CA PRO A 29 1.38 -15.58 26.03
C PRO A 29 0.74 -14.68 27.09
N LEU A 30 0.22 -13.52 26.71
CA LEU A 30 -0.46 -12.61 27.63
C LEU A 30 -1.82 -13.13 28.06
N ILE A 31 -2.59 -13.69 27.14
CA ILE A 31 -3.88 -14.32 27.47
C ILE A 31 -3.64 -15.55 28.37
N ILE A 32 -2.57 -16.31 28.14
CA ILE A 32 -2.21 -17.44 29.03
C ILE A 32 -1.91 -16.94 30.45
N ILE A 33 -1.16 -15.83 30.61
CA ILE A 33 -0.90 -15.23 31.92
C ILE A 33 -2.21 -14.80 32.58
N LEU A 34 -3.11 -14.13 31.85
CA LEU A 34 -4.43 -13.73 32.38
C LEU A 34 -5.29 -14.94 32.79
N LEU A 35 -5.22 -16.04 32.06
CA LEU A 35 -5.92 -17.28 32.41
C LEU A 35 -5.36 -17.92 33.70
N VAL A 36 -4.03 -17.84 33.88
CA VAL A 36 -3.39 -18.31 35.13
C VAL A 36 -3.83 -17.44 36.31
N ILE A 37 -3.89 -16.12 36.13
CA ILE A 37 -4.38 -15.19 37.16
C ILE A 37 -5.86 -15.48 37.46
N LEU A 38 -6.68 -15.65 36.45
CA LEU A 38 -8.10 -15.99 36.65
C LEU A 38 -8.23 -17.26 37.51
N ALA A 39 -7.43 -18.28 37.21
CA ALA A 39 -7.45 -19.53 37.99
C ALA A 39 -7.01 -19.30 39.43
N LEU A 40 -5.98 -18.51 39.69
CA LEU A 40 -5.49 -18.16 41.02
C LEU A 40 -6.51 -17.28 41.77
N SER A 41 -7.06 -16.24 41.11
CA SER A 41 -8.11 -15.39 41.71
C SER A 41 -9.36 -16.20 42.10
N CYS A 42 -9.81 -17.11 41.20
CA CYS A 42 -10.91 -18.01 41.52
C CYS A 42 -10.61 -18.90 42.76
N GLY A 43 -9.37 -19.37 42.91
CA GLY A 43 -8.94 -20.17 44.04
C GLY A 43 -8.99 -19.39 45.36
N VAL A 44 -8.47 -18.16 45.36
CA VAL A 44 -8.48 -17.24 46.51
C VAL A 44 -9.93 -16.88 46.87
N THR A 45 -10.72 -16.43 45.91
CA THR A 45 -12.11 -16.07 46.09
C THR A 45 -12.92 -17.24 46.65
N ALA A 46 -12.69 -18.46 46.18
CA ALA A 46 -13.39 -19.64 46.72
C ALA A 46 -13.02 -19.90 48.21
N TYR A 47 -11.74 -19.72 48.57
CA TYR A 47 -11.26 -19.83 49.93
C TYR A 47 -11.84 -18.72 50.85
N GLU A 48 -11.77 -17.47 50.44
CA GLU A 48 -12.33 -16.35 51.20
C GLU A 48 -13.86 -16.44 51.32
N PHE A 49 -14.56 -16.84 50.26
CA PHE A 49 -16.00 -17.09 50.27
C PHE A 49 -16.41 -18.18 51.26
N TYR A 50 -15.60 -19.23 51.39
CA TYR A 50 -15.86 -20.28 52.39
C TYR A 50 -15.82 -19.74 53.84
N HIS A 51 -15.01 -18.70 54.10
CA HIS A 51 -14.90 -18.09 55.41
C HIS A 51 -15.84 -16.91 55.66
N THR A 52 -16.15 -16.11 54.65
CA THR A 52 -16.90 -14.84 54.80
C THR A 52 -18.32 -14.90 54.27
N HIS A 53 -18.64 -15.86 53.39
CA HIS A 53 -19.93 -15.98 52.71
C HIS A 53 -20.31 -14.70 51.91
N ASP A 54 -19.34 -13.87 51.52
CA ASP A 54 -19.58 -12.66 50.75
C ASP A 54 -19.50 -12.92 49.22
N TYR A 55 -20.66 -12.75 48.55
CA TYR A 55 -20.77 -12.92 47.09
C TYR A 55 -20.04 -11.81 46.28
N GLN A 56 -19.68 -10.68 46.93
CA GLN A 56 -19.01 -9.58 46.21
C GLN A 56 -17.63 -9.98 45.76
N LEU A 57 -16.96 -10.90 46.42
CA LEU A 57 -15.66 -11.44 46.07
C LEU A 57 -15.60 -12.04 44.66
N PHE A 58 -16.71 -12.51 44.09
CA PHE A 58 -16.76 -13.07 42.73
C PHE A 58 -16.72 -12.02 41.64
N PHE A 59 -16.88 -10.71 41.95
CA PHE A 59 -16.83 -9.69 40.91
C PHE A 59 -15.43 -9.52 40.31
N GLU A 60 -14.36 -9.69 41.07
CA GLU A 60 -13.00 -9.60 40.59
C GLU A 60 -12.66 -10.70 39.53
N PRO A 61 -12.79 -12.01 39.83
CA PRO A 61 -12.59 -13.05 38.82
C PRO A 61 -13.52 -12.93 37.63
N ALA A 62 -14.80 -12.57 37.84
CA ALA A 62 -15.75 -12.33 36.77
C ALA A 62 -15.27 -11.16 35.86
N GLY A 63 -14.65 -10.14 36.45
CA GLY A 63 -14.06 -9.03 35.74
C GLY A 63 -12.91 -9.43 34.84
N VAL A 64 -11.99 -10.19 35.36
CA VAL A 64 -10.85 -10.71 34.60
C VAL A 64 -11.33 -11.62 33.46
N MET A 65 -12.31 -12.50 33.73
CA MET A 65 -12.89 -13.36 32.68
C MET A 65 -13.54 -12.56 31.56
N LEU A 66 -14.36 -11.55 31.90
CA LEU A 66 -15.00 -10.69 30.91
C LEU A 66 -13.96 -9.91 30.10
N ALA A 67 -12.93 -9.42 30.74
CA ALA A 67 -11.84 -8.72 30.08
C ALA A 67 -11.11 -9.61 29.07
N ILE A 68 -10.81 -10.87 29.41
CA ILE A 68 -10.22 -11.86 28.47
C ILE A 68 -11.16 -12.07 27.28
N LEU A 69 -12.46 -12.25 27.51
CA LEU A 69 -13.45 -12.47 26.44
C LEU A 69 -13.61 -11.24 25.53
N LEU A 70 -13.61 -10.04 26.11
CA LEU A 70 -13.67 -8.79 25.34
C LEU A 70 -12.38 -8.58 24.53
N SER A 71 -11.22 -8.83 25.13
CA SER A 71 -9.90 -8.73 24.48
C SER A 71 -9.84 -9.60 23.23
N THR A 72 -10.02 -10.90 23.45
CA THR A 72 -9.96 -11.89 22.36
C THR A 72 -11.06 -11.67 21.34
N GLY A 73 -12.28 -11.31 21.78
CA GLY A 73 -13.44 -11.09 20.90
C GLY A 73 -13.30 -9.84 20.02
N ILE A 74 -12.91 -8.70 20.59
CA ILE A 74 -12.72 -7.46 19.86
C ILE A 74 -11.57 -7.61 18.86
N GLY A 75 -10.43 -8.16 19.29
CA GLY A 75 -9.28 -8.43 18.44
C GLY A 75 -9.67 -9.32 17.25
N PHE A 76 -10.40 -10.42 17.49
CA PHE A 76 -10.87 -11.32 16.46
C PHE A 76 -11.85 -10.67 15.47
N ILE A 77 -12.79 -9.84 15.95
CA ILE A 77 -13.74 -9.12 15.09
C ILE A 77 -13.02 -8.17 14.14
N PHE A 78 -12.03 -7.41 14.65
CA PHE A 78 -11.29 -6.47 13.83
C PHE A 78 -10.38 -7.16 12.81
N GLU A 79 -9.71 -8.24 13.20
CA GLU A 79 -8.90 -9.05 12.28
C GLU A 79 -9.76 -9.65 11.16
N THR A 80 -10.90 -10.26 11.52
CA THR A 80 -11.84 -10.81 10.55
C THR A 80 -12.42 -9.74 9.61
N LYS A 81 -12.65 -8.52 10.11
CA LYS A 81 -13.06 -7.38 9.25
C LYS A 81 -11.95 -6.96 8.32
N ALA A 82 -10.71 -6.87 8.79
CA ALA A 82 -9.56 -6.50 7.96
C ALA A 82 -9.34 -7.54 6.85
N ASP A 83 -9.44 -8.83 7.17
CA ASP A 83 -9.35 -9.94 6.20
C ASP A 83 -10.46 -9.84 5.15
N LYS A 84 -11.71 -9.62 5.55
CA LYS A 84 -12.83 -9.46 4.61
C LYS A 84 -12.65 -8.25 3.68
N GLU A 85 -12.16 -7.12 4.20
CA GLU A 85 -11.87 -5.95 3.38
C GLU A 85 -10.78 -6.24 2.36
N PHE A 86 -9.75 -6.96 2.75
CA PHE A 86 -8.70 -7.41 1.87
C PHE A 86 -9.22 -8.35 0.79
N ASP A 87 -10.09 -9.30 1.14
CA ASP A 87 -10.71 -10.23 0.20
C ASP A 87 -11.60 -9.53 -0.83
N ILE A 88 -12.41 -8.56 -0.40
CA ILE A 88 -13.24 -7.76 -1.30
C ILE A 88 -12.39 -7.00 -2.31
N LEU A 89 -11.29 -6.41 -1.86
CA LEU A 89 -10.34 -5.70 -2.73
C LEU A 89 -9.62 -6.66 -3.69
N ASN A 90 -9.33 -7.89 -3.26
CA ASN A 90 -8.74 -8.91 -4.11
C ASN A 90 -9.74 -9.54 -5.10
N GLN A 91 -11.02 -9.61 -4.76
CA GLN A 91 -12.07 -10.10 -5.69
C GLN A 91 -12.25 -9.18 -6.91
N VAL A 92 -12.02 -7.88 -6.79
CA VAL A 92 -11.93 -6.95 -7.94
C VAL A 92 -10.81 -7.36 -8.92
N LYS A 93 -9.86 -8.16 -8.46
CA LYS A 93 -8.70 -8.64 -9.20
C LYS A 93 -9.04 -9.71 -10.26
N ASP A 94 -10.03 -10.54 -10.03
CA ASP A 94 -10.35 -11.74 -10.85
C ASP A 94 -11.45 -11.49 -11.90
N ASP A 95 -11.95 -10.27 -12.04
CA ASP A 95 -12.99 -9.90 -13.02
C ASP A 95 -12.47 -9.74 -14.46
N ARG A 96 -11.34 -10.41 -14.81
CA ARG A 96 -10.84 -10.41 -16.18
C ARG A 96 -11.82 -11.09 -17.11
N LEU A 97 -11.96 -10.52 -18.30
CA LEU A 97 -12.82 -11.06 -19.34
C LEU A 97 -12.06 -12.12 -20.15
N VAL A 98 -12.67 -13.28 -20.32
CA VAL A 98 -12.13 -14.45 -21.03
C VAL A 98 -13.05 -14.77 -22.21
N LYS A 99 -12.49 -15.05 -23.39
CA LYS A 99 -13.22 -15.43 -24.60
C LYS A 99 -13.51 -16.94 -24.56
N VAL A 100 -14.78 -17.30 -24.42
CA VAL A 100 -15.23 -18.69 -24.32
C VAL A 100 -16.23 -19.02 -25.43
N VAL A 101 -16.11 -20.19 -26.03
CA VAL A 101 -17.05 -20.70 -27.01
C VAL A 101 -18.16 -21.48 -26.29
N ARG A 102 -19.34 -20.89 -26.18
CA ARG A 102 -20.52 -21.51 -25.53
C ARG A 102 -21.72 -21.61 -26.48
N ARG A 103 -22.51 -22.65 -26.28
CA ARG A 103 -23.82 -22.78 -26.95
C ARG A 103 -24.87 -22.12 -26.06
N LYS A 104 -25.52 -21.09 -26.55
CA LYS A 104 -26.59 -20.40 -25.84
C LYS A 104 -27.91 -21.11 -26.16
N ASP A 105 -28.75 -21.35 -25.16
CA ASP A 105 -30.07 -22.00 -25.34
C ASP A 105 -30.87 -21.28 -26.42
N GLY A 106 -31.34 -22.05 -27.44
CA GLY A 106 -32.11 -21.54 -28.59
C GLY A 106 -31.32 -21.26 -29.88
N HIS A 107 -29.99 -21.39 -29.90
CA HIS A 107 -29.15 -21.23 -31.10
C HIS A 107 -28.51 -22.54 -31.55
N SER A 108 -28.55 -22.83 -32.85
CA SER A 108 -28.00 -24.08 -33.44
C SER A 108 -26.45 -24.13 -33.46
N HIS A 109 -25.79 -23.00 -33.41
CA HIS A 109 -24.31 -22.91 -33.51
C HIS A 109 -23.66 -22.32 -32.24
N PRO A 110 -22.51 -22.84 -31.80
CA PRO A 110 -21.73 -22.26 -30.72
C PRO A 110 -21.19 -20.85 -31.13
N ARG A 111 -21.20 -19.90 -30.20
CA ARG A 111 -20.68 -18.51 -30.42
C ARG A 111 -19.60 -18.19 -29.42
N LEU A 112 -18.68 -17.32 -29.84
CA LEU A 112 -17.69 -16.73 -28.95
C LEU A 112 -18.41 -15.72 -28.02
N VAL A 113 -18.29 -15.95 -26.71
CA VAL A 113 -18.88 -15.11 -25.65
C VAL A 113 -17.79 -14.72 -24.68
N THR A 114 -17.79 -13.48 -24.25
CA THR A 114 -16.85 -12.99 -23.24
C THR A 114 -17.48 -13.15 -21.85
N ILE A 115 -16.80 -13.83 -20.94
CA ILE A 115 -17.23 -14.08 -19.56
C ILE A 115 -16.12 -13.68 -18.58
N LYS A 116 -16.45 -13.54 -17.31
CA LYS A 116 -15.44 -13.31 -16.26
C LYS A 116 -14.60 -14.58 -16.04
N LYS A 117 -13.32 -14.42 -15.70
CA LYS A 117 -12.42 -15.54 -15.35
C LYS A 117 -13.01 -16.42 -14.25
N SER A 118 -13.67 -15.82 -13.25
CA SER A 118 -14.36 -16.53 -12.17
C SER A 118 -15.52 -17.43 -12.62
N ASP A 119 -16.11 -17.16 -13.79
CA ASP A 119 -17.28 -17.87 -14.35
C ASP A 119 -16.89 -18.98 -15.34
N VAL A 120 -15.58 -19.20 -15.54
CA VAL A 120 -15.06 -20.33 -16.34
C VAL A 120 -15.32 -21.63 -15.59
N ALA A 121 -15.90 -22.60 -16.29
CA ALA A 121 -16.28 -23.90 -15.73
C ALA A 121 -15.59 -25.04 -16.48
N VAL A 122 -15.48 -26.19 -15.81
CA VAL A 122 -14.98 -27.42 -16.45
C VAL A 122 -15.83 -27.76 -17.66
N GLY A 123 -15.17 -28.06 -18.79
CA GLY A 123 -15.79 -28.35 -20.07
C GLY A 123 -15.99 -27.15 -21.00
N ASP A 124 -15.76 -25.92 -20.52
CA ASP A 124 -15.74 -24.75 -21.40
C ASP A 124 -14.60 -24.84 -22.43
N ILE A 125 -14.84 -24.32 -23.63
CA ILE A 125 -13.80 -24.15 -24.66
C ILE A 125 -13.35 -22.70 -24.66
N VAL A 126 -12.11 -22.46 -24.26
CA VAL A 126 -11.51 -21.13 -24.18
C VAL A 126 -10.65 -20.89 -25.42
N ARG A 127 -10.74 -19.67 -25.96
CA ARG A 127 -9.85 -19.19 -27.02
C ARG A 127 -8.83 -18.24 -26.42
N LEU A 128 -7.55 -18.52 -26.67
CA LEU A 128 -6.41 -17.70 -26.26
C LEU A 128 -5.63 -17.21 -27.48
N GLU A 129 -5.08 -16.00 -27.36
CA GLU A 129 -4.22 -15.34 -28.33
C GLU A 129 -2.92 -14.88 -27.64
N SER A 130 -1.92 -14.49 -28.42
CA SER A 130 -0.65 -13.99 -27.86
C SER A 130 -0.86 -12.87 -26.84
N GLY A 131 -0.27 -13.00 -25.66
CA GLY A 131 -0.43 -12.11 -24.50
C GLY A 131 -1.54 -12.51 -23.53
N ASP A 132 -2.40 -13.47 -23.88
CA ASP A 132 -3.45 -13.97 -22.97
C ASP A 132 -2.88 -14.94 -21.93
N GLU A 133 -3.45 -14.91 -20.73
CA GLU A 133 -3.19 -15.84 -19.64
C GLU A 133 -4.18 -16.98 -19.65
N VAL A 134 -3.73 -18.20 -19.41
CA VAL A 134 -4.57 -19.40 -19.26
C VAL A 134 -5.44 -19.27 -17.99
N PRO A 135 -6.76 -19.14 -18.11
CA PRO A 135 -7.62 -18.91 -16.94
C PRO A 135 -7.86 -20.12 -16.05
N ALA A 136 -7.68 -21.34 -16.59
CA ALA A 136 -7.93 -22.60 -15.90
C ALA A 136 -7.16 -23.72 -16.59
N ASP A 137 -6.83 -24.81 -15.89
CA ASP A 137 -6.13 -25.94 -16.50
C ASP A 137 -6.97 -26.63 -17.57
N GLY A 138 -6.31 -27.08 -18.65
CA GLY A 138 -7.04 -27.76 -19.72
C GLY A 138 -6.14 -28.36 -20.79
N ARG A 139 -6.80 -28.94 -21.79
CA ARG A 139 -6.12 -29.60 -22.92
C ARG A 139 -6.42 -28.90 -24.23
N VAL A 140 -5.39 -28.71 -25.03
CA VAL A 140 -5.47 -28.08 -26.35
C VAL A 140 -6.31 -28.93 -27.30
N ILE A 141 -7.30 -28.31 -27.99
CA ILE A 141 -8.09 -28.93 -29.04
C ILE A 141 -7.49 -28.60 -30.40
N THR A 142 -7.19 -27.34 -30.64
CA THR A 142 -6.58 -26.83 -31.85
C THR A 142 -5.63 -25.69 -31.49
N CYS A 143 -4.46 -25.65 -32.15
CA CYS A 143 -3.52 -24.55 -32.02
C CYS A 143 -2.84 -24.27 -33.37
N GLY A 144 -2.45 -22.99 -33.57
CA GLY A 144 -1.39 -22.62 -34.49
C GLY A 144 -0.03 -22.81 -33.81
N LEU A 145 1.03 -22.19 -34.31
CA LEU A 145 2.31 -22.19 -33.59
C LEU A 145 2.10 -21.62 -32.17
N LEU A 146 2.14 -22.50 -31.16
CA LEU A 146 1.82 -22.12 -29.78
C LEU A 146 3.06 -22.23 -28.90
N ARG A 147 3.55 -21.06 -28.45
CA ARG A 147 4.65 -20.95 -27.49
C ARG A 147 4.10 -20.35 -26.19
N MET A 148 4.47 -20.95 -25.07
CA MET A 148 3.94 -20.61 -23.75
C MET A 148 5.08 -20.30 -22.79
N ASP A 149 4.88 -19.30 -21.93
CA ASP A 149 5.71 -19.10 -20.74
C ASP A 149 5.13 -19.93 -19.58
N GLU A 150 5.80 -21.01 -19.24
CA GLU A 150 5.48 -21.90 -18.11
C GLU A 150 6.53 -21.81 -17.00
N SER A 151 7.38 -20.77 -17.03
CA SER A 151 8.47 -20.60 -16.05
C SER A 151 8.03 -20.61 -14.59
N ALA A 152 6.80 -20.24 -14.31
CA ALA A 152 6.23 -20.26 -12.97
C ALA A 152 6.00 -21.68 -12.41
N PHE A 153 5.88 -22.68 -13.29
CA PHE A 153 5.55 -24.08 -12.91
C PHE A 153 6.67 -25.06 -13.23
N THR A 154 7.22 -24.95 -14.43
CA THR A 154 8.22 -25.90 -14.93
C THR A 154 9.63 -25.31 -14.95
N GLY A 155 9.74 -23.98 -14.82
CA GLY A 155 11.01 -23.26 -15.02
C GLY A 155 11.32 -22.97 -16.49
N GLU A 156 10.48 -23.39 -17.44
CA GLU A 156 10.67 -23.19 -18.87
C GLU A 156 9.99 -21.89 -19.34
N PRO A 157 10.76 -20.87 -19.74
CA PRO A 157 10.20 -19.61 -20.22
C PRO A 157 9.63 -19.70 -21.65
N ASP A 158 9.83 -20.82 -22.33
CA ASP A 158 9.49 -21.00 -23.75
C ASP A 158 9.14 -22.47 -24.07
N ALA A 159 7.94 -22.87 -23.64
CA ALA A 159 7.44 -24.21 -23.90
C ALA A 159 6.59 -24.24 -25.18
N VAL A 160 6.90 -25.14 -26.10
CA VAL A 160 6.11 -25.34 -27.34
C VAL A 160 5.01 -26.35 -27.08
N LYS A 161 3.75 -25.97 -27.36
CA LYS A 161 2.57 -26.81 -27.17
C LYS A 161 1.96 -27.27 -28.48
N TYR A 162 1.39 -28.46 -28.48
CA TYR A 162 0.79 -29.11 -29.65
C TYR A 162 -0.56 -29.74 -29.26
N ALA A 163 -1.47 -29.84 -30.22
CA ALA A 163 -2.66 -30.67 -30.05
C ALA A 163 -2.31 -32.16 -30.25
N ASP A 164 -2.91 -33.02 -29.44
CA ASP A 164 -2.84 -34.49 -29.53
C ASP A 164 -1.43 -35.12 -29.49
N LYS A 165 -0.46 -34.47 -28.82
CA LYS A 165 0.83 -35.12 -28.56
C LYS A 165 1.01 -35.41 -27.06
N PRO A 166 1.39 -36.61 -26.66
CA PRO A 166 1.62 -36.92 -25.25
C PRO A 166 2.87 -36.21 -24.77
N LEU A 167 3.91 -36.25 -24.60
CA LEU A 167 5.03 -35.48 -24.05
C LEU A 167 5.78 -34.68 -25.14
N ALA A 168 6.25 -33.49 -24.82
CA ALA A 168 7.08 -32.69 -25.71
C ALA A 168 8.49 -33.31 -25.87
N HIS A 169 9.05 -33.83 -24.76
CA HIS A 169 10.30 -34.61 -24.71
C HIS A 169 10.25 -35.55 -23.47
N GLU A 170 11.18 -36.50 -23.39
CA GLU A 170 11.17 -37.54 -22.35
C GLU A 170 11.22 -37.02 -20.89
N GLU A 171 11.71 -35.79 -20.68
CA GLU A 171 11.84 -35.16 -19.36
C GLU A 171 10.77 -34.10 -19.08
N ALA A 172 9.76 -33.93 -19.95
CA ALA A 172 8.74 -32.89 -19.73
C ALA A 172 7.85 -33.21 -18.53
N ALA A 173 7.62 -32.22 -17.67
CA ALA A 173 6.80 -32.39 -16.47
C ALA A 173 5.30 -32.58 -16.76
N TYR A 174 4.81 -32.06 -17.90
CA TYR A 174 3.42 -32.13 -18.33
C TYR A 174 3.32 -32.48 -19.82
N ASP A 175 2.21 -33.08 -20.23
CA ASP A 175 1.90 -33.38 -21.62
C ASP A 175 1.96 -32.11 -22.49
N ALA A 176 2.37 -32.28 -23.76
CA ALA A 176 2.51 -31.17 -24.72
C ALA A 176 1.17 -30.50 -25.08
N ASP A 177 0.05 -31.18 -24.86
CA ASP A 177 -1.31 -30.66 -25.05
C ASP A 177 -1.91 -30.05 -23.79
N PHE A 178 -1.23 -30.13 -22.62
CA PHE A 178 -1.73 -29.65 -21.35
C PHE A 178 -1.33 -28.17 -21.10
N LEU A 179 -2.31 -27.32 -20.79
CA LEU A 179 -2.12 -25.92 -20.44
C LEU A 179 -2.35 -25.74 -18.95
N LEU A 180 -1.41 -25.09 -18.30
CA LEU A 180 -1.43 -24.77 -16.88
C LEU A 180 -2.07 -23.42 -16.65
N ARG A 181 -2.99 -23.31 -15.69
CA ARG A 181 -3.54 -22.03 -15.25
C ARG A 181 -2.41 -21.08 -14.84
N GLY A 182 -2.46 -19.81 -15.30
CA GLY A 182 -1.43 -18.81 -15.00
C GLY A 182 -0.27 -18.76 -15.99
N SER A 183 -0.13 -19.75 -16.89
CA SER A 183 0.81 -19.66 -18.02
C SER A 183 0.36 -18.62 -19.03
N ILE A 184 1.30 -18.06 -19.80
CA ILE A 184 1.03 -16.97 -20.75
C ILE A 184 1.36 -17.43 -22.17
N VAL A 185 0.50 -17.10 -23.11
CA VAL A 185 0.73 -17.31 -24.55
C VAL A 185 1.74 -16.27 -25.04
N LEU A 186 2.95 -16.71 -25.41
CA LEU A 186 3.99 -15.86 -25.99
C LEU A 186 3.72 -15.62 -27.47
N GLU A 187 3.42 -16.68 -28.22
CA GLU A 187 3.21 -16.62 -29.66
C GLU A 187 2.14 -17.62 -30.10
N GLY A 188 1.34 -17.23 -31.08
CA GLY A 188 0.30 -18.06 -31.66
C GLY A 188 -1.08 -17.88 -31.05
N PHE A 189 -1.95 -18.86 -31.31
CA PHE A 189 -3.31 -18.92 -30.75
C PHE A 189 -3.71 -20.35 -30.49
N CYS A 190 -4.64 -20.59 -29.57
CA CYS A 190 -5.23 -21.89 -29.35
C CYS A 190 -6.69 -21.85 -28.92
N MET A 191 -7.36 -22.97 -29.12
CA MET A 191 -8.59 -23.35 -28.43
C MET A 191 -8.33 -24.58 -27.60
N TYR A 192 -8.68 -24.52 -26.31
CA TYR A 192 -8.49 -25.60 -25.37
C TYR A 192 -9.73 -25.84 -24.54
N ARG A 193 -9.89 -27.07 -24.03
CA ARG A 193 -10.99 -27.47 -23.14
C ARG A 193 -10.54 -27.44 -21.71
N VAL A 194 -11.27 -26.74 -20.86
CA VAL A 194 -11.02 -26.67 -19.43
C VAL A 194 -11.27 -28.02 -18.76
N THR A 195 -10.31 -28.53 -18.00
CA THR A 195 -10.37 -29.81 -17.26
C THR A 195 -10.45 -29.60 -15.74
N ALA A 196 -9.85 -28.54 -15.19
CA ALA A 196 -9.88 -28.21 -13.77
C ALA A 196 -9.99 -26.71 -13.56
N VAL A 197 -10.66 -26.28 -12.46
CA VAL A 197 -10.90 -24.88 -12.11
C VAL A 197 -10.60 -24.64 -10.62
N GLY A 198 -10.21 -23.41 -10.29
CA GLY A 198 -10.01 -22.95 -8.90
C GLY A 198 -8.94 -23.76 -8.15
N VAL A 199 -9.30 -24.33 -7.02
CA VAL A 199 -8.39 -25.09 -6.14
C VAL A 199 -7.94 -26.43 -6.72
N ASP A 200 -8.67 -26.96 -7.70
CA ASP A 200 -8.35 -28.24 -8.34
C ASP A 200 -7.30 -28.11 -9.44
N THR A 201 -6.93 -26.88 -9.83
CA THR A 201 -5.83 -26.62 -10.78
C THR A 201 -4.47 -26.88 -10.12
N GLU A 202 -3.42 -27.10 -10.92
CA GLU A 202 -2.05 -27.27 -10.40
C GLU A 202 -1.58 -26.04 -9.63
N GLU A 203 -1.91 -24.84 -10.14
CA GLU A 203 -1.69 -23.58 -9.39
C GLU A 203 -2.43 -23.59 -8.04
N GLY A 204 -3.69 -24.00 -8.03
CA GLY A 204 -4.50 -24.08 -6.82
C GLY A 204 -3.97 -25.04 -5.78
N LYS A 205 -3.51 -26.21 -6.20
CA LYS A 205 -2.85 -27.21 -5.33
C LYS A 205 -1.53 -26.69 -4.77
N GLY A 206 -0.74 -26.01 -5.60
CA GLY A 206 0.51 -25.36 -5.20
C GLY A 206 0.27 -24.23 -4.18
N ALA A 207 -0.71 -23.37 -4.43
CA ALA A 207 -1.07 -22.28 -3.54
C ALA A 207 -1.49 -22.77 -2.15
N LEU A 208 -2.24 -23.87 -2.04
CA LEU A 208 -2.63 -24.47 -0.75
C LEU A 208 -1.42 -24.99 0.05
N LYS A 209 -0.37 -25.49 -0.62
CA LYS A 209 0.87 -25.94 0.04
C LYS A 209 1.75 -24.77 0.52
N ILE A 210 1.79 -23.68 -0.26
CA ILE A 210 2.59 -22.49 0.07
C ILE A 210 1.94 -21.65 1.20
N MET A 211 0.63 -21.76 1.41
CA MET A 211 -0.07 -21.08 2.51
C MET A 211 0.34 -21.57 3.91
N GLU A 212 1.07 -22.69 4.03
CA GLU A 212 1.62 -23.17 5.30
C GLU A 212 2.98 -22.55 5.63
N ASP A 213 3.70 -21.92 4.68
CA ASP A 213 5.03 -21.39 4.87
C ASP A 213 5.14 -19.91 4.47
N GLU A 214 5.57 -19.08 5.46
CA GLU A 214 6.09 -17.72 5.36
C GLU A 214 5.12 -16.56 5.15
N VAL A 215 4.65 -16.02 6.26
CA VAL A 215 4.29 -14.59 6.35
C VAL A 215 5.58 -13.77 6.17
N VAL A 216 5.76 -13.16 5.01
CA VAL A 216 6.88 -12.25 4.74
C VAL A 216 6.80 -11.08 5.73
N GLN A 217 7.73 -11.05 6.70
CA GLN A 217 7.80 -9.99 7.69
C GLN A 217 8.26 -8.68 7.04
N THR A 218 7.45 -7.64 7.15
CA THR A 218 7.82 -6.29 6.69
C THR A 218 8.87 -5.67 7.62
N PRO A 219 9.67 -4.69 7.13
CA PRO A 219 10.58 -3.93 7.99
C PRO A 219 9.88 -3.31 9.21
N LEU A 220 8.66 -2.79 9.02
CA LEU A 220 7.84 -2.25 10.10
C LEU A 220 7.47 -3.32 11.12
N ASN A 221 7.01 -4.50 10.69
CA ASN A 221 6.65 -5.57 11.60
C ASN A 221 7.86 -6.01 12.44
N ARG A 222 9.04 -6.13 11.84
CA ARG A 222 10.29 -6.44 12.58
C ARG A 222 10.59 -5.38 13.64
N GLN A 223 10.50 -4.10 13.29
CA GLN A 223 10.75 -3.00 14.24
C GLN A 223 9.73 -3.01 15.39
N LEU A 224 8.47 -3.36 15.12
CA LEU A 224 7.41 -3.47 16.12
C LEU A 224 7.60 -4.69 17.02
N ASP A 225 8.00 -5.82 16.46
CA ASP A 225 8.32 -7.04 17.21
C ASP A 225 9.55 -6.83 18.12
N ASP A 226 10.57 -6.11 17.63
CA ASP A 226 11.75 -5.74 18.43
C ASP A 226 11.37 -4.81 19.59
N LEU A 227 10.51 -3.81 19.31
CA LEU A 227 9.98 -2.91 20.34
C LEU A 227 9.15 -3.70 21.37
N GLY A 228 8.27 -4.58 20.93
CA GLY A 228 7.47 -5.45 21.79
C GLY A 228 8.37 -6.32 22.69
N ARG A 229 9.38 -6.97 22.13
CA ARG A 229 10.36 -7.78 22.88
C ARG A 229 11.13 -6.96 23.91
N LEU A 230 11.54 -5.74 23.57
CA LEU A 230 12.24 -4.85 24.51
C LEU A 230 11.34 -4.47 25.68
N ILE A 231 10.10 -4.05 25.40
CA ILE A 231 9.12 -3.68 26.44
C ILE A 231 8.82 -4.86 27.34
N THR A 232 8.57 -6.05 26.78
CA THR A 232 8.30 -7.27 27.54
C THR A 232 9.47 -7.65 28.45
N ARG A 233 10.71 -7.54 27.99
CA ARG A 233 11.89 -7.78 28.84
C ARG A 233 11.97 -6.80 30.01
N ILE A 234 11.76 -5.51 29.76
CA ILE A 234 11.74 -4.46 30.80
C ILE A 234 10.64 -4.78 31.82
N SER A 235 9.44 -5.16 31.36
CA SER A 235 8.30 -5.48 32.22
C SER A 235 8.58 -6.67 33.13
N TYR A 236 9.20 -7.73 32.62
CA TYR A 236 9.57 -8.89 33.45
C TYR A 236 10.63 -8.54 34.50
N ILE A 237 11.62 -7.68 34.15
CA ILE A 237 12.61 -7.21 35.11
C ILE A 237 11.96 -6.40 36.22
N LEU A 238 11.07 -5.46 35.86
CA LEU A 238 10.34 -4.62 36.82
C LEU A 238 9.40 -5.47 37.71
N ALA A 239 8.70 -6.43 37.14
CA ALA A 239 7.85 -7.36 37.86
C ALA A 239 8.64 -8.18 38.89
N GLY A 240 9.81 -8.71 38.48
CA GLY A 240 10.71 -9.41 39.38
C GLY A 240 11.24 -8.50 40.51
N LEU A 241 11.55 -7.22 40.22
CA LEU A 241 11.94 -6.24 41.19
C LEU A 241 10.82 -5.93 42.20
N ILE A 242 9.54 -5.84 41.76
CA ILE A 242 8.40 -5.64 42.65
C ILE A 242 8.29 -6.79 43.64
N VAL A 243 8.25 -8.05 43.13
CA VAL A 243 8.10 -9.24 44.00
C VAL A 243 9.26 -9.31 44.96
N ALA A 244 10.50 -9.20 44.49
CA ALA A 244 11.68 -9.24 45.33
C ALA A 244 11.67 -8.09 46.37
N GLY A 245 11.38 -6.85 45.96
CA GLY A 245 11.35 -5.70 46.84
C GLY A 245 10.27 -5.80 47.93
N ARG A 246 9.08 -6.24 47.59
CA ARG A 246 7.99 -6.47 48.55
C ARG A 246 8.30 -7.61 49.51
N MET A 247 8.90 -8.70 49.04
CA MET A 247 9.31 -9.79 49.90
C MET A 247 10.42 -9.36 50.85
N ILE A 248 11.40 -8.59 50.39
CA ILE A 248 12.46 -8.02 51.26
C ILE A 248 11.83 -7.10 52.32
N TYR A 249 10.88 -6.24 51.91
CA TYR A 249 10.20 -5.36 52.83
C TYR A 249 9.44 -6.14 53.89
N PHE A 250 8.67 -7.18 53.49
CA PHE A 250 7.94 -8.05 54.41
C PHE A 250 8.85 -8.71 55.45
N PHE A 251 9.98 -9.28 55.02
CA PHE A 251 10.87 -9.99 55.94
C PHE A 251 11.78 -9.06 56.76
N ALA A 252 12.14 -7.86 56.22
CA ALA A 252 13.14 -7.00 56.89
C ALA A 252 12.53 -5.91 57.75
N PHE A 253 11.30 -5.42 57.41
CA PHE A 253 10.76 -4.21 58.01
C PHE A 253 9.35 -4.42 58.66
N ASP A 254 8.63 -5.45 58.26
CA ASP A 254 7.34 -5.73 58.90
C ASP A 254 7.55 -6.52 60.19
N GLY A 255 7.52 -5.82 61.33
CA GLY A 255 7.83 -6.38 62.65
C GLY A 255 6.93 -7.56 63.11
N ASN A 256 5.78 -7.75 62.43
CA ASN A 256 4.89 -8.89 62.71
C ASN A 256 5.40 -10.18 62.06
N ALA A 257 6.15 -10.10 60.99
CA ALA A 257 6.74 -11.26 60.30
C ALA A 257 7.85 -11.96 61.07
N ALA A 258 8.58 -11.22 61.94
CA ALA A 258 9.67 -11.78 62.73
C ALA A 258 9.17 -12.64 63.90
N ASN A 259 7.93 -12.50 64.37
CA ASN A 259 7.39 -13.17 65.52
C ASN A 259 6.30 -14.24 65.26
N ASN A 260 5.67 -14.26 64.08
CA ASN A 260 4.62 -15.21 63.74
C ASN A 260 4.73 -15.57 62.26
N SER A 261 5.61 -16.52 61.90
CA SER A 261 5.71 -17.10 60.59
C SER A 261 4.52 -18.04 60.31
N ASP A 262 3.34 -17.48 60.22
CA ASP A 262 2.17 -18.20 59.71
C ASP A 262 2.32 -18.37 58.20
N LEU A 263 2.46 -19.59 57.76
CA LEU A 263 2.72 -19.95 56.34
C LEU A 263 1.61 -19.37 55.43
N LEU A 264 0.39 -19.17 55.96
CA LEU A 264 -0.73 -18.58 55.31
C LEU A 264 -0.53 -17.08 55.01
N GLN A 265 0.05 -16.32 55.95
CA GLN A 265 0.32 -14.87 55.76
C GLN A 265 1.41 -14.64 54.74
N ILE A 266 2.46 -15.47 54.73
CA ILE A 266 3.52 -15.41 53.73
C ILE A 266 2.94 -15.72 52.35
N PHE A 267 2.04 -16.72 52.25
CA PHE A 267 1.38 -17.09 51.02
C PHE A 267 0.47 -15.95 50.48
N ASP A 268 -0.35 -15.37 51.36
CA ASP A 268 -1.25 -14.25 50.97
C ASP A 268 -0.43 -13.03 50.48
N TYR A 269 0.60 -12.62 51.22
CA TYR A 269 1.45 -11.49 50.86
C TYR A 269 2.21 -11.75 49.55
N THR A 270 2.72 -12.99 49.36
CA THR A 270 3.37 -13.40 48.12
C THR A 270 2.38 -13.34 46.93
N LEU A 271 1.16 -13.85 47.11
CA LEU A 271 0.13 -13.85 46.11
C LEU A 271 -0.24 -12.43 45.69
N LYS A 272 -0.48 -11.52 46.66
CA LYS A 272 -0.74 -10.10 46.42
C LYS A 272 0.42 -9.43 45.67
N SER A 273 1.67 -9.74 46.02
CA SER A 273 2.85 -9.22 45.35
C SER A 273 2.97 -9.72 43.89
N VAL A 274 2.64 -10.99 43.65
CA VAL A 274 2.59 -11.56 42.31
C VAL A 274 1.44 -10.92 41.51
N MET A 275 0.28 -10.69 42.09
CA MET A 275 -0.85 -10.00 41.43
C MET A 275 -0.45 -8.60 40.96
N ILE A 276 0.22 -7.80 41.80
CA ILE A 276 0.72 -6.47 41.43
C ILE A 276 1.77 -6.56 40.30
N ALA A 277 2.71 -7.52 40.39
CA ALA A 277 3.72 -7.73 39.38
C ALA A 277 3.09 -8.10 38.01
N VAL A 278 2.05 -8.91 38.02
CA VAL A 278 1.32 -9.27 36.80
C VAL A 278 0.51 -8.08 36.26
N THR A 279 -0.11 -7.30 37.13
CA THR A 279 -0.75 -6.03 36.72
C THR A 279 0.24 -5.14 35.99
N LEU A 280 1.48 -5.02 36.49
CA LEU A 280 2.53 -4.29 35.80
C LEU A 280 2.84 -4.85 34.41
N ILE A 281 2.91 -6.16 34.25
CA ILE A 281 3.19 -6.79 32.94
C ILE A 281 2.05 -6.47 31.97
N VAL A 282 0.80 -6.63 32.39
CA VAL A 282 -0.39 -6.33 31.56
C VAL A 282 -0.44 -4.85 31.14
N VAL A 283 -0.10 -3.95 32.06
CA VAL A 283 -0.04 -2.51 31.80
C VAL A 283 1.06 -2.13 30.82
N ALA A 284 2.21 -2.78 30.92
CA ALA A 284 3.39 -2.41 30.15
C ALA A 284 3.33 -2.90 28.70
N VAL A 285 2.70 -4.05 28.43
CA VAL A 285 2.68 -4.64 27.09
C VAL A 285 1.61 -3.98 26.21
N PRO A 286 2.00 -3.43 25.05
CA PRO A 286 1.09 -2.71 24.16
C PRO A 286 0.28 -3.67 23.28
N GLU A 287 -0.78 -4.28 23.82
CA GLU A 287 -1.63 -5.24 23.07
C GLU A 287 -2.32 -4.62 21.84
N GLY A 288 -2.63 -3.34 21.87
CA GLY A 288 -3.24 -2.61 20.75
C GLY A 288 -2.32 -2.38 19.56
N LEU A 289 -1.00 -2.60 19.67
CA LEU A 289 -0.03 -2.22 18.65
C LEU A 289 -0.12 -3.04 17.36
N PRO A 290 -0.12 -4.38 17.37
CA PRO A 290 -0.28 -5.18 16.15
C PRO A 290 -1.63 -4.90 15.46
N MET A 291 -2.69 -4.75 16.24
CA MET A 291 -4.02 -4.46 15.75
C MET A 291 -4.10 -3.06 15.12
N SER A 292 -3.43 -2.05 15.70
CA SER A 292 -3.37 -0.69 15.15
C SER A 292 -2.72 -0.66 13.77
N VAL A 293 -1.67 -1.46 13.56
CA VAL A 293 -0.98 -1.57 12.28
C VAL A 293 -1.89 -2.19 11.22
N THR A 294 -2.54 -3.30 11.56
CA THR A 294 -3.46 -4.00 10.64
C THR A 294 -4.62 -3.09 10.21
N ILE A 295 -5.24 -2.38 11.16
CA ILE A 295 -6.31 -1.40 10.88
C ILE A 295 -5.78 -0.26 10.02
N SER A 296 -4.59 0.28 10.34
CA SER A 296 -3.97 1.37 9.59
C SER A 296 -3.68 0.97 8.15
N LEU A 297 -3.15 -0.24 7.92
CA LEU A 297 -2.89 -0.80 6.60
C LEU A 297 -4.19 -0.98 5.80
N ALA A 298 -5.23 -1.58 6.40
CA ALA A 298 -6.51 -1.79 5.74
C ALA A 298 -7.19 -0.47 5.33
N LEU A 299 -7.19 0.53 6.22
CA LEU A 299 -7.73 1.87 5.91
C LEU A 299 -6.90 2.60 4.84
N SER A 300 -5.57 2.46 4.86
CA SER A 300 -4.68 3.06 3.86
C SER A 300 -4.88 2.45 2.49
N MET A 301 -5.07 1.12 2.39
CA MET A 301 -5.43 0.43 1.16
C MET A 301 -6.69 1.02 0.51
N ARG A 302 -7.77 1.20 1.30
CA ARG A 302 -9.01 1.83 0.81
C ARG A 302 -8.79 3.25 0.29
N LYS A 303 -7.94 4.02 0.98
CA LYS A 303 -7.60 5.40 0.58
C LYS A 303 -6.73 5.40 -0.68
N MET A 304 -5.78 4.47 -0.82
CA MET A 304 -4.97 4.30 -2.03
C MET A 304 -5.82 3.90 -3.23
N LEU A 305 -6.81 3.03 -3.07
CA LEU A 305 -7.73 2.69 -4.16
C LEU A 305 -8.52 3.90 -4.65
N LYS A 306 -8.98 4.79 -3.75
CA LYS A 306 -9.66 6.05 -4.13
C LYS A 306 -8.79 6.98 -4.98
N VAL A 307 -7.47 6.89 -4.83
CA VAL A 307 -6.50 7.66 -5.64
C VAL A 307 -5.89 6.81 -6.76
N LYS A 308 -6.63 5.79 -7.24
CA LYS A 308 -6.31 4.94 -8.39
C LYS A 308 -5.12 4.00 -8.18
N ASN A 309 -4.75 3.69 -6.95
CA ASN A 309 -3.72 2.71 -6.62
C ASN A 309 -4.38 1.46 -6.03
N LEU A 310 -4.42 0.38 -6.80
CA LEU A 310 -4.92 -0.92 -6.34
C LEU A 310 -3.78 -1.68 -5.67
N VAL A 311 -3.79 -1.73 -4.36
CA VAL A 311 -2.79 -2.46 -3.57
C VAL A 311 -3.13 -3.94 -3.55
N ARG A 312 -2.17 -4.77 -3.92
CA ARG A 312 -2.29 -6.23 -3.99
C ARG A 312 -1.65 -6.94 -2.80
N LYS A 313 -0.61 -6.35 -2.22
CA LYS A 313 0.04 -6.86 -1.01
C LYS A 313 0.05 -5.77 0.06
N LEU A 314 -0.39 -6.10 1.26
CA LEU A 314 -0.56 -5.16 2.37
C LEU A 314 0.72 -4.36 2.70
N HIS A 315 1.86 -5.04 2.68
CA HIS A 315 3.15 -4.43 3.01
C HIS A 315 3.59 -3.35 2.02
N ALA A 316 3.15 -3.43 0.77
CA ALA A 316 3.52 -2.46 -0.24
C ALA A 316 3.07 -1.02 0.09
N CYS A 317 1.96 -0.87 0.86
CA CYS A 317 1.52 0.45 1.32
C CYS A 317 2.58 1.16 2.18
N GLU A 318 3.20 0.42 3.07
CA GLU A 318 4.22 0.94 3.99
C GLU A 318 5.55 1.15 3.27
N THR A 319 5.99 0.13 2.52
CA THR A 319 7.26 0.14 1.81
C THR A 319 7.30 1.26 0.77
N MET A 320 6.18 1.57 0.11
CA MET A 320 6.07 2.69 -0.83
C MET A 320 6.39 4.04 -0.16
N GLY A 321 6.03 4.21 1.11
CA GLY A 321 6.39 5.40 1.90
C GLY A 321 7.89 5.53 2.19
N ALA A 322 8.61 4.41 2.21
CA ALA A 322 10.05 4.36 2.45
C ALA A 322 10.88 4.42 1.15
N THR A 323 10.25 4.38 -0.03
CA THR A 323 10.93 4.34 -1.33
C THR A 323 11.91 5.49 -1.48
N THR A 324 13.16 5.14 -1.86
CA THR A 324 14.27 6.08 -2.10
C THR A 324 14.57 6.23 -3.59
N VAL A 325 14.32 5.15 -4.37
CA VAL A 325 14.57 5.11 -5.82
C VAL A 325 13.36 4.50 -6.54
N ILE A 326 12.96 5.12 -7.65
CA ILE A 326 11.98 4.58 -8.59
C ILE A 326 12.70 4.27 -9.91
N CYS A 327 12.75 3.00 -10.30
CA CYS A 327 13.17 2.58 -11.64
C CYS A 327 11.90 2.51 -12.51
N THR A 328 11.78 3.41 -13.49
CA THR A 328 10.59 3.52 -14.32
C THR A 328 10.87 3.11 -15.76
N ASP A 329 9.99 2.27 -16.32
CA ASP A 329 10.00 2.08 -17.77
C ASP A 329 9.48 3.33 -18.47
N LYS A 330 9.93 3.55 -19.71
CA LYS A 330 9.48 4.65 -20.54
C LYS A 330 8.07 4.40 -21.06
N THR A 331 7.92 3.28 -21.78
CA THR A 331 6.72 2.97 -22.59
C THR A 331 5.54 2.65 -21.66
N GLY A 332 4.37 3.20 -21.97
CA GLY A 332 3.15 2.95 -21.20
C GLY A 332 3.09 3.64 -19.82
N THR A 333 4.26 3.98 -19.23
CA THR A 333 4.37 4.65 -17.94
C THR A 333 4.57 6.17 -18.10
N LEU A 334 5.64 6.57 -18.78
CA LEU A 334 5.96 7.99 -19.02
C LEU A 334 5.30 8.51 -20.27
N THR A 335 5.06 7.64 -21.22
CA THR A 335 4.42 7.93 -22.50
C THR A 335 3.02 7.33 -22.59
N MET A 336 2.25 7.73 -23.60
CA MET A 336 0.87 7.30 -23.77
C MET A 336 0.72 5.87 -24.30
N ASN A 337 1.83 5.19 -24.65
CA ASN A 337 1.85 3.89 -25.35
C ASN A 337 0.99 3.93 -26.62
N ARG A 338 1.01 5.06 -27.28
CA ARG A 338 0.21 5.33 -28.48
C ARG A 338 0.97 6.20 -29.44
N MET A 339 1.42 5.61 -30.56
CA MET A 339 2.05 6.38 -31.62
C MET A 339 1.09 7.45 -32.14
N SER A 340 1.59 8.66 -32.29
CA SER A 340 0.87 9.84 -32.79
C SER A 340 1.76 10.62 -33.77
N VAL A 341 1.16 11.25 -34.78
CA VAL A 341 1.86 12.22 -35.63
C VAL A 341 2.08 13.48 -34.81
N VAL A 342 3.33 13.79 -34.51
CA VAL A 342 3.72 14.96 -33.70
C VAL A 342 3.87 16.20 -34.56
N SER A 343 4.47 16.02 -35.73
CA SER A 343 4.67 17.09 -36.70
C SER A 343 4.65 16.53 -38.11
N SER A 344 4.29 17.38 -39.06
CA SER A 344 4.28 17.02 -40.49
C SER A 344 4.62 18.24 -41.35
N GLY A 345 5.34 18.00 -42.43
CA GLY A 345 5.63 19.00 -43.47
C GLY A 345 5.29 18.44 -44.83
N PHE A 346 4.14 18.83 -45.39
CA PHE A 346 3.69 18.40 -46.70
C PHE A 346 3.79 19.54 -47.72
N THR A 347 4.15 19.19 -48.91
CA THR A 347 4.41 20.13 -50.03
C THR A 347 3.30 20.01 -51.11
N CYS A 348 2.47 18.97 -51.05
CA CYS A 348 1.39 18.78 -51.98
C CYS A 348 0.03 19.13 -51.34
N PRO A 349 -1.05 19.28 -52.15
CA PRO A 349 -2.40 19.54 -51.63
C PRO A 349 -2.81 18.54 -50.54
N GLU A 350 -3.36 19.06 -49.43
CA GLU A 350 -3.71 18.35 -48.22
C GLU A 350 -4.64 17.17 -48.49
N GLU A 351 -5.64 17.36 -49.37
CA GLU A 351 -6.57 16.31 -49.79
C GLU A 351 -5.86 15.11 -50.39
N LEU A 352 -4.80 15.32 -51.18
CA LEU A 352 -4.05 14.26 -51.85
C LEU A 352 -3.24 13.46 -50.85
N ILE A 353 -2.68 14.09 -49.79
CA ILE A 353 -2.00 13.43 -48.67
C ILE A 353 -2.97 12.55 -47.89
N LEU A 354 -4.14 13.10 -47.51
CA LEU A 354 -5.18 12.36 -46.80
C LEU A 354 -5.58 11.09 -47.59
N HIS A 355 -5.75 11.23 -48.92
CA HIS A 355 -6.08 10.10 -49.78
C HIS A 355 -4.92 9.09 -49.84
N GLY A 356 -3.70 9.54 -49.96
CA GLY A 356 -2.51 8.69 -49.99
C GLY A 356 -2.31 7.89 -48.69
N ILE A 357 -2.46 8.54 -47.53
CA ILE A 357 -2.38 7.88 -46.24
C ILE A 357 -3.53 6.87 -46.07
N ALA A 358 -4.74 7.23 -46.42
CA ALA A 358 -5.91 6.36 -46.27
C ALA A 358 -5.81 5.11 -47.18
N VAL A 359 -5.43 5.28 -48.43
CA VAL A 359 -5.39 4.19 -49.43
C VAL A 359 -4.14 3.31 -49.27
N ASN A 360 -2.98 3.91 -49.02
CA ASN A 360 -1.71 3.22 -48.85
C ASN A 360 -1.48 2.81 -47.39
N SER A 361 -2.41 2.04 -46.81
CA SER A 361 -2.35 1.58 -45.43
C SER A 361 -3.08 0.25 -45.26
N THR A 362 -2.48 -0.67 -44.48
CA THR A 362 -3.06 -1.96 -44.11
C THR A 362 -3.76 -1.91 -42.77
N ALA A 363 -3.57 -0.85 -41.98
CA ALA A 363 -4.19 -0.67 -40.67
C ALA A 363 -5.67 -0.30 -40.75
N ASP A 364 -6.41 -0.56 -39.69
CA ASP A 364 -7.80 -0.19 -39.51
C ASP A 364 -8.07 0.32 -38.07
N LEU A 365 -9.13 1.13 -37.92
CA LEU A 365 -9.58 1.64 -36.61
C LEU A 365 -10.98 1.12 -36.35
N SER A 366 -11.14 0.22 -35.36
CA SER A 366 -12.46 -0.25 -34.93
C SER A 366 -12.93 0.62 -33.76
N VAL A 367 -14.26 0.87 -33.71
CA VAL A 367 -14.89 1.52 -32.57
C VAL A 367 -15.49 0.42 -31.69
N ALA A 368 -15.04 0.33 -30.46
CA ALA A 368 -15.59 -0.60 -29.49
C ALA A 368 -16.96 -0.13 -28.98
N ASP A 369 -17.72 -1.01 -28.33
CA ASP A 369 -19.07 -0.72 -27.82
C ASP A 369 -19.10 0.41 -26.78
N ASP A 370 -17.98 0.69 -26.12
CA ASP A 370 -17.79 1.80 -25.16
C ASP A 370 -17.42 3.14 -25.83
N GLY A 371 -17.36 3.18 -27.16
CA GLY A 371 -16.93 4.36 -27.93
C GLY A 371 -15.42 4.54 -28.06
N SER A 372 -14.61 3.67 -27.47
CA SER A 372 -13.15 3.72 -27.60
C SER A 372 -12.70 3.25 -28.99
N VAL A 373 -11.66 3.91 -29.51
CA VAL A 373 -11.09 3.57 -30.82
C VAL A 373 -9.93 2.60 -30.65
N GLN A 374 -10.13 1.35 -31.05
CA GLN A 374 -9.10 0.32 -31.10
C GLN A 374 -8.37 0.35 -32.44
N ALA A 375 -7.06 0.31 -32.39
CA ALA A 375 -6.18 0.25 -33.55
C ALA A 375 -5.89 -1.20 -33.92
N ILE A 376 -6.03 -1.53 -35.19
CA ILE A 376 -5.76 -2.86 -35.77
C ILE A 376 -4.67 -2.71 -36.82
N GLY A 377 -3.52 -3.37 -36.65
CA GLY A 377 -2.42 -3.35 -37.57
C GLY A 377 -1.19 -2.57 -37.09
N ASN A 378 -0.34 -2.12 -37.99
CA ASN A 378 0.91 -1.46 -37.67
C ASN A 378 0.69 -0.15 -36.86
N PRO A 379 1.32 0.05 -35.70
CA PRO A 379 1.10 1.23 -34.85
C PRO A 379 1.39 2.56 -35.58
N THR A 380 2.37 2.60 -36.47
CA THR A 380 2.71 3.78 -37.25
C THR A 380 1.61 4.14 -38.25
N GLU A 381 1.04 3.14 -38.91
CA GLU A 381 -0.09 3.33 -39.82
C GLU A 381 -1.36 3.74 -39.09
N CYS A 382 -1.60 3.13 -37.91
CA CYS A 382 -2.71 3.52 -37.03
C CYS A 382 -2.60 4.98 -36.56
N ALA A 383 -1.37 5.46 -36.27
CA ALA A 383 -1.12 6.87 -35.94
C ALA A 383 -1.53 7.82 -37.08
N LEU A 384 -1.17 7.48 -38.31
CA LEU A 384 -1.55 8.24 -39.49
C LEU A 384 -3.06 8.26 -39.71
N LEU A 385 -3.75 7.11 -39.57
CA LEU A 385 -5.21 7.03 -39.72
C LEU A 385 -5.95 7.83 -38.62
N ARG A 386 -5.45 7.81 -37.40
CA ARG A 386 -5.98 8.68 -36.33
C ARG A 386 -5.76 10.16 -36.62
N TRP A 387 -4.59 10.52 -37.09
CA TRP A 387 -4.26 11.88 -37.47
C TRP A 387 -5.21 12.43 -38.55
N ILE A 388 -5.58 11.62 -39.54
CA ILE A 388 -6.62 11.96 -40.53
C ILE A 388 -7.96 12.20 -39.87
N LYS A 389 -8.38 11.25 -39.00
CA LYS A 389 -9.71 11.28 -38.35
C LYS A 389 -9.82 12.44 -37.38
N ASP A 390 -8.85 12.60 -36.48
CA ASP A 390 -8.91 13.54 -35.35
C ASP A 390 -8.52 14.97 -35.78
N GLY A 391 -7.57 15.11 -36.72
CA GLY A 391 -7.06 16.39 -37.20
C GLY A 391 -7.94 17.01 -38.30
N TYR A 392 -8.47 16.20 -39.20
CA TYR A 392 -9.18 16.67 -40.39
C TYR A 392 -10.66 16.24 -40.42
N GLY A 393 -11.09 15.46 -39.46
CA GLY A 393 -12.48 14.95 -39.43
C GLY A 393 -12.84 14.03 -40.60
N ALA A 394 -11.83 13.54 -41.35
CA ALA A 394 -12.05 12.74 -42.55
C ALA A 394 -12.26 11.26 -42.20
N ASP A 395 -13.29 10.66 -42.76
CA ASP A 395 -13.49 9.22 -42.70
C ASP A 395 -12.63 8.52 -43.74
N TYR A 396 -11.47 7.98 -43.29
CA TYR A 396 -10.54 7.25 -44.14
C TYR A 396 -11.19 6.04 -44.88
N ARG A 397 -12.25 5.45 -44.33
CA ARG A 397 -12.97 4.34 -44.97
C ARG A 397 -13.79 4.85 -46.19
N ALA A 398 -14.44 6.01 -46.01
CA ALA A 398 -15.08 6.67 -47.11
C ALA A 398 -14.09 7.03 -48.22
N VAL A 399 -12.93 7.55 -47.86
CA VAL A 399 -11.84 7.83 -48.81
C VAL A 399 -11.36 6.55 -49.51
N ARG A 400 -11.10 5.46 -48.80
CA ARG A 400 -10.71 4.17 -49.40
C ARG A 400 -11.76 3.69 -50.45
N SER A 401 -13.03 3.85 -50.15
CA SER A 401 -14.10 3.43 -51.04
C SER A 401 -14.15 4.17 -52.37
N MET A 402 -13.53 5.38 -52.48
CA MET A 402 -13.41 6.17 -53.69
C MET A 402 -12.39 5.58 -54.68
N TYR A 403 -11.53 4.70 -54.23
CA TYR A 403 -10.43 4.13 -55.00
C TYR A 403 -10.62 2.64 -55.25
N GLU A 404 -10.21 2.21 -56.44
CA GLU A 404 -10.01 0.79 -56.77
C GLU A 404 -8.52 0.49 -56.80
N ILE A 405 -8.12 -0.45 -55.92
CA ILE A 405 -6.69 -0.83 -55.75
C ILE A 405 -6.33 -1.80 -56.87
N GLU A 406 -5.35 -1.40 -57.71
CA GLU A 406 -4.84 -2.24 -58.80
C GLU A 406 -3.67 -3.13 -58.36
N SER A 407 -2.71 -2.60 -57.58
CA SER A 407 -1.62 -3.38 -57.06
C SER A 407 -1.11 -2.76 -55.73
N VAL A 408 -0.50 -3.62 -54.90
CA VAL A 408 0.14 -3.21 -53.63
C VAL A 408 1.51 -3.87 -53.50
N VAL A 409 2.52 -3.06 -53.27
CA VAL A 409 3.84 -3.49 -52.85
C VAL A 409 3.90 -3.36 -51.34
N PRO A 410 3.86 -4.46 -50.56
CA PRO A 410 3.89 -4.39 -49.09
C PRO A 410 5.24 -3.88 -48.59
N PHE A 411 5.27 -3.31 -47.39
CA PHE A 411 6.52 -2.92 -46.76
C PHE A 411 7.44 -4.14 -46.52
N SER A 412 8.71 -4.02 -46.88
CA SER A 412 9.74 -4.98 -46.49
C SER A 412 10.94 -4.26 -45.84
N THR A 413 11.71 -5.00 -45.07
CA THR A 413 12.97 -4.51 -44.48
C THR A 413 14.06 -4.28 -45.48
N GLU A 414 13.96 -4.90 -46.67
CA GLU A 414 14.90 -4.74 -47.78
C GLU A 414 14.59 -3.47 -48.58
N THR A 415 13.33 -3.28 -48.99
CA THR A 415 12.91 -2.18 -49.82
C THR A 415 12.68 -0.87 -49.04
N LYS A 416 12.38 -0.95 -47.76
CA LYS A 416 12.12 0.17 -46.83
C LYS A 416 10.96 1.07 -47.21
N TYR A 417 10.08 0.68 -48.14
CA TYR A 417 8.87 1.41 -48.52
C TYR A 417 7.68 0.48 -48.78
N MET A 418 6.51 1.06 -48.78
CA MET A 418 5.25 0.48 -49.24
C MET A 418 4.69 1.34 -50.36
N ALA A 419 4.15 0.74 -51.43
CA ALA A 419 3.51 1.45 -52.52
C ALA A 419 2.15 0.85 -52.87
N THR A 420 1.19 1.69 -53.19
CA THR A 420 -0.13 1.25 -53.66
C THR A 420 -0.49 1.98 -54.97
N VAL A 421 -0.81 1.23 -55.98
CA VAL A 421 -1.34 1.77 -57.25
C VAL A 421 -2.87 1.61 -57.21
N CYS A 422 -3.57 2.71 -57.49
CA CYS A 422 -5.03 2.74 -57.41
C CYS A 422 -5.64 3.69 -58.44
N ARG A 423 -6.91 3.46 -58.75
CA ARG A 423 -7.71 4.28 -59.68
C ARG A 423 -8.83 4.96 -58.93
N ASN A 424 -9.00 6.26 -59.08
CA ASN A 424 -10.11 6.98 -58.55
C ASN A 424 -11.38 6.63 -59.36
N ARG A 425 -12.40 6.10 -58.67
CA ARG A 425 -13.67 5.64 -59.31
C ARG A 425 -14.49 6.75 -59.91
N LYS A 426 -14.33 8.00 -59.45
CA LYS A 426 -15.07 9.17 -59.96
C LYS A 426 -14.38 9.85 -61.14
N THR A 427 -13.05 10.10 -61.02
CA THR A 427 -12.29 10.82 -62.06
C THR A 427 -11.65 9.92 -63.08
N GLY A 428 -11.48 8.62 -62.80
CA GLY A 428 -10.77 7.65 -63.64
C GLY A 428 -9.25 7.76 -63.55
N GLU A 429 -8.71 8.76 -62.85
CA GLU A 429 -7.28 9.02 -62.71
C GLU A 429 -6.58 7.92 -61.92
N ARG A 430 -5.35 7.58 -62.33
CA ARG A 430 -4.51 6.57 -61.66
C ARG A 430 -3.44 7.24 -60.82
N PHE A 431 -3.32 6.77 -59.60
CA PHE A 431 -2.34 7.27 -58.64
C PHE A 431 -1.46 6.14 -58.15
N ARG A 432 -0.20 6.44 -57.94
CA ARG A 432 0.75 5.63 -57.17
C ARG A 432 1.10 6.38 -55.91
N PHE A 433 0.72 5.89 -54.76
CA PHE A 433 1.09 6.40 -53.45
C PHE A 433 2.22 5.60 -52.90
N VAL A 434 3.27 6.26 -52.41
CA VAL A 434 4.47 5.65 -51.80
C VAL A 434 4.67 6.23 -50.43
N LYS A 435 4.97 5.38 -49.42
CA LYS A 435 5.42 5.79 -48.09
C LYS A 435 6.54 4.89 -47.62
N GLY A 436 7.51 5.43 -46.87
CA GLY A 436 8.66 4.65 -46.42
C GLY A 436 9.70 5.46 -45.67
N ALA A 437 10.89 4.91 -45.53
CA ALA A 437 12.01 5.65 -45.00
C ALA A 437 12.30 6.87 -45.86
N PRO A 438 12.34 8.09 -45.28
CA PRO A 438 12.41 9.34 -46.06
C PRO A 438 13.56 9.36 -47.07
N GLU A 439 14.71 8.85 -46.70
CA GLU A 439 15.89 8.79 -47.51
C GLU A 439 15.66 8.01 -48.83
N TYR A 440 15.02 6.82 -48.71
CA TYR A 440 14.69 6.00 -49.87
C TYR A 440 13.57 6.60 -50.71
N VAL A 441 12.57 7.20 -50.06
CA VAL A 441 11.47 7.86 -50.79
C VAL A 441 11.97 9.06 -51.59
N MET A 442 12.88 9.88 -51.02
CA MET A 442 13.48 11.02 -51.69
C MET A 442 14.34 10.59 -52.93
N GLU A 443 15.10 9.50 -52.82
CA GLU A 443 15.87 8.96 -53.92
C GLU A 443 14.99 8.48 -55.09
N MET A 444 13.77 8.00 -54.79
CA MET A 444 12.83 7.52 -55.83
C MET A 444 12.15 8.67 -56.59
N CYS A 445 12.18 9.90 -56.10
CA CYS A 445 11.49 11.03 -56.71
C CYS A 445 12.26 11.62 -57.87
N VAL A 446 11.54 12.07 -58.92
CA VAL A 446 12.11 12.62 -60.15
C VAL A 446 12.86 13.94 -59.92
N GLU A 447 12.45 14.70 -58.91
CA GLU A 447 13.03 16.00 -58.55
C GLU A 447 14.43 15.91 -57.91
N GLY A 448 14.81 14.69 -57.52
CA GLY A 448 16.06 14.43 -56.84
C GLY A 448 16.22 15.16 -55.50
N THR A 449 17.35 14.95 -54.84
CA THR A 449 17.64 15.51 -53.49
C THR A 449 17.99 17.02 -53.49
N GLY A 450 18.02 17.64 -54.64
CA GLY A 450 18.41 19.07 -54.83
C GLY A 450 17.27 20.05 -55.03
N SER A 451 16.00 19.61 -55.05
CA SER A 451 14.86 20.52 -55.19
C SER A 451 14.61 21.32 -53.89
N ASP A 452 13.97 22.48 -54.01
CA ASP A 452 13.60 23.31 -52.85
C ASP A 452 12.70 22.54 -51.85
N GLU A 453 11.89 21.64 -52.38
CA GLU A 453 10.99 20.78 -51.59
C GLU A 453 11.77 19.71 -50.84
N ALA A 454 12.76 19.08 -51.49
CA ALA A 454 13.64 18.10 -50.85
C ALA A 454 14.55 18.77 -49.80
N VAL A 455 15.04 19.97 -50.04
CA VAL A 455 15.82 20.73 -49.04
C VAL A 455 14.99 21.06 -47.81
N LYS A 456 13.75 21.52 -47.99
CA LYS A 456 12.83 21.78 -46.85
C LYS A 456 12.51 20.50 -46.08
N ALA A 457 12.21 19.42 -46.79
CA ALA A 457 11.93 18.11 -46.18
C ALA A 457 13.17 17.59 -45.44
N SER A 458 14.36 17.76 -45.97
CA SER A 458 15.62 17.36 -45.28
C SER A 458 15.89 18.16 -44.01
N ALA A 459 15.57 19.45 -44.00
CA ALA A 459 15.68 20.27 -42.80
C ALA A 459 14.70 19.81 -41.68
N LEU A 460 13.44 19.55 -42.05
CA LEU A 460 12.45 18.98 -41.12
C LEU A 460 12.85 17.59 -40.66
N LEU A 461 13.39 16.79 -41.55
CA LEU A 461 13.87 15.44 -41.23
C LEU A 461 15.00 15.50 -40.17
N ALA A 462 15.96 16.41 -40.34
CA ALA A 462 17.04 16.61 -39.37
C ALA A 462 16.47 17.04 -38.00
N GLU A 463 15.47 17.93 -37.98
CA GLU A 463 14.78 18.32 -36.77
C GLU A 463 14.07 17.13 -36.10
N TYR A 464 13.30 16.34 -36.85
CA TYR A 464 12.56 15.18 -36.35
C TYR A 464 13.50 14.07 -35.84
N GLN A 465 14.61 13.84 -36.53
CA GLN A 465 15.64 12.91 -36.08
C GLN A 465 16.37 13.40 -34.84
N GLY A 466 16.62 14.73 -34.75
CA GLY A 466 17.17 15.37 -33.55
C GLY A 466 16.27 15.22 -32.34
N ASN A 467 14.94 15.22 -32.52
CA ASN A 467 13.94 14.96 -31.49
C ASN A 467 13.68 13.46 -31.27
N ALA A 468 14.46 12.61 -31.91
CA ALA A 468 14.33 11.14 -31.83
C ALA A 468 12.94 10.60 -32.25
N TRP A 469 12.22 11.31 -33.13
CA TRP A 469 10.95 10.87 -33.69
C TRP A 469 11.16 9.86 -34.83
N ARG A 470 10.22 8.92 -34.96
CA ARG A 470 10.20 8.04 -36.13
C ARG A 470 9.74 8.84 -37.35
N THR A 471 10.50 8.82 -38.40
CA THR A 471 10.24 9.60 -39.61
C THR A 471 9.66 8.74 -40.73
N LEU A 472 8.69 9.27 -41.47
CA LEU A 472 8.14 8.71 -42.68
C LEU A 472 8.16 9.74 -43.81
N GLY A 473 8.62 9.34 -44.96
CA GLY A 473 8.51 10.09 -46.23
C GLY A 473 7.30 9.62 -47.03
N PHE A 474 6.66 10.54 -47.73
CA PHE A 474 5.53 10.31 -48.60
C PHE A 474 5.82 10.87 -49.99
N ALA A 475 5.43 10.09 -51.03
CA ALA A 475 5.49 10.54 -52.41
C ALA A 475 4.22 10.11 -53.18
N VAL A 476 3.89 10.87 -54.23
CA VAL A 476 2.74 10.64 -55.05
C VAL A 476 3.10 10.78 -56.53
N GLU A 477 2.56 9.91 -57.36
CA GLU A 477 2.64 9.93 -58.81
C GLU A 477 1.25 9.93 -59.43
N ARG A 478 0.96 10.87 -60.31
CA ARG A 478 -0.20 10.79 -61.21
C ARG A 478 0.22 10.05 -62.46
N MET A 479 -0.10 8.78 -62.57
CA MET A 479 0.39 7.91 -63.63
C MET A 479 -0.04 8.33 -65.04
N ASP A 480 -1.16 9.03 -65.18
CA ASP A 480 -1.71 9.51 -66.44
C ASP A 480 -1.11 10.85 -66.90
N SER A 481 -0.38 11.58 -66.01
CA SER A 481 0.25 12.89 -66.41
C SER A 481 1.66 12.74 -66.95
N GLY A 482 2.33 11.64 -66.76
CA GLY A 482 3.75 11.40 -67.09
C GLY A 482 4.75 12.22 -66.32
N GLU A 483 4.36 12.86 -65.19
CA GLU A 483 5.23 13.74 -64.38
C GLU A 483 6.21 12.97 -63.50
N GLY A 484 6.00 11.63 -63.32
CA GLY A 484 6.79 10.81 -62.44
C GLY A 484 6.48 10.95 -60.95
N LEU A 485 7.21 10.25 -60.11
CA LEU A 485 7.01 10.24 -58.65
C LEU A 485 7.54 11.51 -58.02
N ARG A 486 6.71 12.29 -57.29
CA ARG A 486 7.04 13.54 -56.64
C ARG A 486 7.01 13.41 -55.13
N LEU A 487 7.90 14.08 -54.43
CA LEU A 487 7.92 14.12 -52.95
C LEU A 487 6.68 14.89 -52.46
N ALA A 488 5.90 14.23 -51.62
CA ALA A 488 4.71 14.82 -51.02
C ALA A 488 4.99 15.42 -49.62
N GLY A 489 6.07 14.96 -48.97
CA GLY A 489 6.53 15.51 -47.69
C GLY A 489 6.97 14.45 -46.69
N VAL A 490 7.18 14.89 -45.44
CA VAL A 490 7.66 14.05 -44.34
C VAL A 490 6.77 14.23 -43.09
N ALA A 491 6.66 13.18 -42.31
CA ALA A 491 6.00 13.22 -41.00
C ALA A 491 6.87 12.63 -39.91
N GLY A 492 6.85 13.28 -38.74
CA GLY A 492 7.44 12.81 -37.48
C GLY A 492 6.40 12.16 -36.59
N ILE A 493 6.66 10.93 -36.17
CA ILE A 493 5.75 10.10 -35.43
C ILE A 493 6.45 9.65 -34.12
N ALA A 494 5.84 9.89 -33.00
CA ALA A 494 6.35 9.49 -31.69
C ALA A 494 5.25 8.99 -30.76
N ASP A 495 5.66 8.33 -29.71
CA ASP A 495 4.80 8.06 -28.56
C ASP A 495 4.95 9.23 -27.59
N PRO A 496 3.96 10.15 -27.50
CA PRO A 496 4.10 11.39 -26.75
C PRO A 496 4.17 11.15 -25.25
N VAL A 497 4.96 11.97 -24.58
CA VAL A 497 5.00 12.04 -23.12
C VAL A 497 3.61 12.43 -22.58
N ARG A 498 3.20 11.83 -21.47
CA ARG A 498 1.94 12.21 -20.80
C ARG A 498 2.06 13.62 -20.24
N PRO A 499 1.03 14.46 -20.37
CA PRO A 499 1.09 15.88 -19.98
C PRO A 499 1.43 16.12 -18.49
N ASP A 500 1.04 15.18 -17.62
CA ASP A 500 1.19 15.25 -16.17
C ASP A 500 2.54 14.72 -15.64
N VAL A 501 3.33 14.06 -16.48
CA VAL A 501 4.57 13.36 -16.05
C VAL A 501 5.65 14.32 -15.62
N LYS A 502 5.88 15.43 -16.36
CA LYS A 502 6.94 16.40 -16.03
C LYS A 502 6.77 16.93 -14.61
N GLU A 503 5.61 17.49 -14.31
CA GLU A 503 5.31 18.02 -12.97
C GLU A 503 5.39 16.93 -11.89
N ALA A 504 4.94 15.72 -12.21
CA ALA A 504 4.96 14.60 -11.29
C ALA A 504 6.39 14.14 -10.95
N ILE A 505 7.28 14.05 -11.95
CA ILE A 505 8.70 13.67 -11.75
C ILE A 505 9.44 14.75 -10.99
N GLU A 506 9.28 16.03 -11.37
CA GLU A 506 9.87 17.13 -10.63
C GLU A 506 9.41 17.16 -9.17
N THR A 507 8.14 16.95 -8.94
CA THR A 507 7.56 16.84 -7.59
C THR A 507 8.16 15.67 -6.82
N CYS A 508 8.29 14.50 -7.45
CA CYS A 508 8.91 13.32 -6.86
C CYS A 508 10.37 13.55 -6.47
N ARG A 509 11.15 14.15 -7.38
CA ARG A 509 12.57 14.41 -7.17
C ARG A 509 12.82 15.54 -6.15
N LYS A 510 12.23 16.73 -6.39
CA LYS A 510 12.55 17.97 -5.63
C LYS A 510 11.85 18.00 -4.28
N ARG A 511 10.61 17.53 -4.18
CA ARG A 511 9.83 17.58 -2.95
C ARG A 511 9.92 16.29 -2.15
N ALA A 512 9.65 15.13 -2.76
CA ALA A 512 9.70 13.85 -2.05
C ALA A 512 11.14 13.35 -1.82
N GLY A 513 12.16 13.90 -2.52
CA GLY A 513 13.55 13.49 -2.41
C GLY A 513 13.79 12.05 -2.90
N VAL A 514 12.93 11.54 -3.79
CA VAL A 514 13.03 10.20 -4.37
C VAL A 514 13.74 10.29 -5.70
N LYS A 515 14.77 9.48 -5.89
CA LYS A 515 15.52 9.40 -7.13
C LYS A 515 14.70 8.66 -8.19
N VAL A 516 14.68 9.17 -9.41
CA VAL A 516 14.05 8.50 -10.56
C VAL A 516 15.13 8.07 -11.54
N ILE A 517 15.08 6.82 -11.99
CA ILE A 517 15.95 6.23 -13.01
C ILE A 517 15.06 5.71 -14.12
N VAL A 518 15.25 6.17 -15.33
CA VAL A 518 14.54 5.66 -16.51
C VAL A 518 15.30 4.45 -17.06
N VAL A 519 14.59 3.33 -17.24
CA VAL A 519 15.14 2.07 -17.74
C VAL A 519 14.34 1.67 -18.96
N THR A 520 14.95 1.70 -20.15
CA THR A 520 14.23 1.50 -21.40
C THR A 520 15.00 0.62 -22.39
N GLY A 521 14.26 -0.08 -23.27
CA GLY A 521 14.84 -0.76 -24.44
C GLY A 521 15.23 0.18 -25.59
N ASP A 522 14.86 1.46 -25.52
CA ASP A 522 15.16 2.45 -26.57
C ASP A 522 16.64 2.81 -26.62
N ILE A 523 17.03 3.48 -27.72
CA ILE A 523 18.38 4.03 -27.91
C ILE A 523 18.64 5.20 -26.97
N SER A 524 19.93 5.44 -26.64
CA SER A 524 20.34 6.48 -25.69
C SER A 524 19.83 7.87 -26.05
N ALA A 525 19.91 8.26 -27.32
CA ALA A 525 19.47 9.57 -27.78
C ALA A 525 17.98 9.82 -27.51
N THR A 526 17.11 8.82 -27.77
CA THR A 526 15.67 8.90 -27.46
C THR A 526 15.41 8.98 -25.95
N ALA A 527 16.13 8.17 -25.18
CA ALA A 527 15.97 8.14 -23.72
C ALA A 527 16.42 9.44 -23.06
N GLU A 528 17.50 10.05 -23.55
CA GLU A 528 18.03 11.33 -23.06
C GLU A 528 17.13 12.51 -23.44
N HIS A 529 16.60 12.52 -24.68
CA HIS A 529 15.63 13.53 -25.11
C HIS A 529 14.37 13.50 -24.24
N ILE A 530 13.78 12.34 -24.05
CA ILE A 530 12.62 12.18 -23.18
C ILE A 530 12.97 12.51 -21.72
N GLY A 531 14.15 12.13 -21.24
CA GLY A 531 14.64 12.47 -19.91
C GLY A 531 14.70 13.98 -19.67
N ALA A 532 15.14 14.76 -20.67
CA ALA A 532 15.12 16.22 -20.63
C ALA A 532 13.69 16.78 -20.63
N GLU A 533 12.82 16.26 -21.50
CA GLU A 533 11.42 16.68 -21.64
C GLU A 533 10.64 16.50 -20.32
N ILE A 534 10.85 15.37 -19.62
CA ILE A 534 10.19 15.06 -18.34
C ILE A 534 10.85 15.70 -17.11
N GLY A 535 11.92 16.49 -17.27
CA GLY A 535 12.63 17.12 -16.15
C GLY A 535 13.36 16.12 -15.23
N LEU A 536 13.92 15.05 -15.82
CA LEU A 536 14.67 14.03 -15.06
C LEU A 536 15.97 14.56 -14.48
N PHE A 537 16.55 15.57 -15.06
CA PHE A 537 17.74 16.29 -14.62
C PHE A 537 17.55 17.80 -14.76
N ASP A 538 18.36 18.58 -14.05
CA ASP A 538 18.25 20.04 -14.05
C ASP A 538 19.00 20.64 -15.25
N ASP A 539 18.63 21.86 -15.69
CA ASP A 539 19.23 22.53 -16.84
C ASP A 539 20.75 22.71 -16.65
N GLY A 540 21.53 22.20 -17.62
CA GLY A 540 22.98 22.22 -17.60
C GLY A 540 23.65 21.03 -16.89
N GLU A 541 22.90 20.11 -16.33
CA GLU A 541 23.42 18.86 -15.79
C GLU A 541 23.56 17.83 -16.93
N SER A 542 24.77 17.27 -17.10
CA SER A 542 24.98 16.15 -18.03
C SER A 542 24.53 14.86 -17.35
N PRO A 543 23.42 14.23 -17.77
CA PRO A 543 22.93 13.03 -17.13
C PRO A 543 23.91 11.88 -17.37
N ARG A 544 24.22 11.13 -16.31
CA ARG A 544 24.96 9.89 -16.50
C ARG A 544 24.01 8.83 -17.04
N SER A 545 24.17 8.51 -18.32
CA SER A 545 23.47 7.46 -19.01
C SER A 545 24.40 6.28 -19.26
N LEU A 546 23.88 5.05 -19.17
CA LEU A 546 24.58 3.83 -19.55
C LEU A 546 23.73 3.07 -20.55
N THR A 547 24.38 2.38 -21.49
CA THR A 547 23.71 1.40 -22.31
C THR A 547 23.70 0.03 -21.60
N GLY A 548 22.72 -0.82 -21.90
CA GLY A 548 22.69 -2.20 -21.37
C GLY A 548 23.97 -2.98 -21.64
N GLN A 549 24.61 -2.74 -22.80
CA GLN A 549 25.90 -3.37 -23.13
C GLN A 549 27.03 -2.90 -22.20
N GLN A 550 27.14 -1.59 -21.97
CA GLN A 550 28.10 -1.04 -21.01
C GLN A 550 27.84 -1.56 -19.61
N PHE A 551 26.57 -1.53 -19.17
CA PHE A 551 26.16 -2.01 -17.88
C PHE A 551 26.46 -3.50 -17.68
N ALA A 552 26.24 -4.34 -18.68
CA ALA A 552 26.56 -5.76 -18.62
C ALA A 552 28.07 -6.05 -18.59
N SER A 553 28.90 -5.17 -19.17
CA SER A 553 30.36 -5.33 -19.18
C SER A 553 31.05 -4.87 -17.91
N MET A 554 30.37 -4.09 -17.05
CA MET A 554 30.90 -3.59 -15.77
C MET A 554 30.77 -4.64 -14.67
N THR A 555 31.75 -4.70 -13.75
CA THR A 555 31.62 -5.49 -12.52
C THR A 555 30.61 -4.84 -11.56
N ASP A 556 30.11 -5.60 -10.58
CA ASP A 556 29.14 -5.08 -9.60
C ASP A 556 29.70 -3.89 -8.83
N GLU A 557 30.99 -3.93 -8.47
CA GLU A 557 31.68 -2.82 -7.76
C GLU A 557 31.72 -1.55 -8.61
N GLN A 558 32.05 -1.67 -9.90
CA GLN A 558 32.07 -0.53 -10.82
C GLN A 558 30.67 0.08 -10.98
N VAL A 559 29.65 -0.78 -11.06
CA VAL A 559 28.26 -0.30 -11.14
C VAL A 559 27.88 0.43 -9.87
N LEU A 560 28.21 -0.11 -8.68
CA LEU A 560 27.91 0.51 -7.39
C LEU A 560 28.50 1.91 -7.24
N GLU A 561 29.66 2.20 -7.83
CA GLU A 561 30.27 3.53 -7.85
C GLU A 561 29.48 4.52 -8.71
N VAL A 562 28.94 4.06 -9.83
CA VAL A 562 28.21 4.90 -10.80
C VAL A 562 26.74 5.11 -10.41
N LEU A 563 26.15 4.18 -9.67
CA LEU A 563 24.73 4.22 -9.29
C LEU A 563 24.23 5.55 -8.72
N PRO A 564 24.98 6.32 -7.91
CA PRO A 564 24.50 7.61 -7.38
C PRO A 564 24.14 8.61 -8.47
N GLU A 565 24.88 8.62 -9.54
CA GLU A 565 24.77 9.58 -10.65
C GLU A 565 23.89 9.06 -11.78
N LEU A 566 23.68 7.73 -11.86
CA LEU A 566 22.89 7.11 -12.92
C LEU A 566 21.47 7.66 -12.96
N ARG A 567 21.02 8.10 -14.14
CA ARG A 567 19.66 8.58 -14.42
C ARG A 567 18.96 7.79 -15.51
N ILE A 568 19.69 7.23 -16.45
CA ILE A 568 19.15 6.54 -17.62
C ILE A 568 19.93 5.24 -17.84
N LEU A 569 19.21 4.14 -18.02
CA LEU A 569 19.72 2.87 -18.53
C LEU A 569 18.98 2.55 -19.84
N SER A 570 19.65 2.78 -20.98
CA SER A 570 19.11 2.61 -22.32
C SER A 570 19.46 1.22 -22.90
N ARG A 571 18.67 0.72 -23.86
CA ARG A 571 18.82 -0.64 -24.42
C ARG A 571 18.98 -1.73 -23.36
N ALA A 572 18.28 -1.59 -22.26
CA ALA A 572 18.29 -2.51 -21.15
C ALA A 572 17.53 -3.80 -21.50
N ARG A 573 18.12 -4.94 -21.19
CA ARG A 573 17.46 -6.25 -21.22
C ARG A 573 16.72 -6.50 -19.90
N PRO A 574 15.80 -7.46 -19.85
CA PRO A 574 15.11 -7.82 -18.61
C PRO A 574 16.06 -8.18 -17.45
N GLU A 575 17.16 -8.87 -17.75
CA GLU A 575 18.20 -9.23 -16.77
C GLU A 575 18.93 -7.99 -16.24
N ASP A 576 19.21 -6.99 -17.12
CA ASP A 576 19.86 -5.75 -16.73
C ASP A 576 18.97 -4.94 -15.77
N LYS A 577 17.65 -4.91 -16.03
CA LYS A 577 16.66 -4.28 -15.14
C LYS A 577 16.68 -4.94 -13.75
N ALA A 578 16.68 -6.27 -13.71
CA ALA A 578 16.70 -7.02 -12.46
C ALA A 578 18.02 -6.86 -11.68
N ARG A 579 19.16 -6.85 -12.38
CA ARG A 579 20.49 -6.62 -11.79
C ARG A 579 20.60 -5.21 -11.21
N LEU A 580 20.08 -4.19 -11.92
CA LEU A 580 20.04 -2.82 -11.43
C LEU A 580 19.30 -2.74 -10.09
N VAL A 581 18.13 -3.36 -9.99
CA VAL A 581 17.34 -3.42 -8.75
C VAL A 581 18.15 -4.06 -7.62
N GLU A 582 18.77 -5.21 -7.86
CA GLU A 582 19.58 -5.93 -6.88
C GLU A 582 20.76 -5.09 -6.36
N LEU A 583 21.47 -4.40 -7.25
CA LEU A 583 22.61 -3.56 -6.86
C LEU A 583 22.18 -2.31 -6.07
N LEU A 584 21.03 -1.71 -6.42
CA LEU A 584 20.44 -0.63 -5.63
C LEU A 584 20.06 -1.12 -4.23
N GLN A 585 19.48 -2.31 -4.11
CA GLN A 585 19.13 -2.93 -2.83
C GLN A 585 20.36 -3.25 -1.98
N ARG A 586 21.44 -3.77 -2.58
CA ARG A 586 22.72 -4.01 -1.89
C ARG A 586 23.32 -2.72 -1.33
N ARG A 587 23.02 -1.57 -1.94
CA ARG A 587 23.42 -0.24 -1.46
C ARG A 587 22.55 0.26 -0.30
N GLY A 588 21.49 -0.46 0.09
CA GLY A 588 20.54 -0.04 1.12
C GLY A 588 19.37 0.82 0.60
N GLU A 589 19.22 0.96 -0.73
CA GLU A 589 18.11 1.70 -1.31
C GLU A 589 16.81 0.89 -1.24
N VAL A 590 15.69 1.57 -1.02
CA VAL A 590 14.34 1.00 -1.16
C VAL A 590 13.85 1.28 -2.57
N VAL A 591 13.79 0.24 -3.38
CA VAL A 591 13.55 0.34 -4.81
C VAL A 591 12.09 0.05 -5.15
N ALA A 592 11.43 0.99 -5.82
CA ALA A 592 10.18 0.74 -6.53
C ALA A 592 10.47 0.59 -8.03
N VAL A 593 9.80 -0.34 -8.70
CA VAL A 593 9.93 -0.56 -10.14
C VAL A 593 8.58 -0.39 -10.80
N THR A 594 8.49 0.38 -11.89
CA THR A 594 7.30 0.41 -12.73
C THR A 594 7.50 -0.43 -13.98
N GLY A 595 6.45 -1.08 -14.45
CA GLY A 595 6.47 -1.83 -15.69
C GLY A 595 5.07 -2.20 -16.16
N ASP A 596 4.91 -2.40 -17.47
CA ASP A 596 3.65 -2.78 -18.10
C ASP A 596 3.75 -4.09 -18.89
N GLY A 597 4.98 -4.52 -19.20
CA GLY A 597 5.27 -5.68 -20.03
C GLY A 597 5.68 -6.94 -19.26
N THR A 598 5.69 -8.06 -19.97
CA THR A 598 6.25 -9.34 -19.47
C THR A 598 7.75 -9.21 -19.21
N ASN A 599 8.44 -8.37 -19.96
CA ASN A 599 9.88 -8.09 -19.83
C ASN A 599 10.25 -7.44 -18.49
N ASP A 600 9.29 -6.81 -17.82
CA ASP A 600 9.48 -6.16 -16.53
C ASP A 600 9.21 -7.08 -15.34
N ALA A 601 8.59 -8.24 -15.57
CA ALA A 601 8.11 -9.14 -14.52
C ALA A 601 9.21 -9.53 -13.53
N LEU A 602 10.43 -9.79 -14.01
CA LEU A 602 11.56 -10.15 -13.16
C LEU A 602 11.99 -9.00 -12.25
N ALA A 603 12.07 -7.79 -12.78
CA ALA A 603 12.42 -6.59 -12.03
C ALA A 603 11.31 -6.19 -11.04
N LEU A 604 10.03 -6.28 -11.46
CA LEU A 604 8.86 -6.05 -10.60
C LEU A 604 8.83 -6.99 -9.39
N LYS A 605 9.15 -8.28 -9.60
CA LYS A 605 9.20 -9.28 -8.52
C LYS A 605 10.38 -9.08 -7.57
N LYS A 606 11.53 -8.63 -8.08
CA LYS A 606 12.74 -8.39 -7.27
C LYS A 606 12.68 -7.11 -6.46
N ALA A 607 11.94 -6.11 -6.91
CA ALA A 607 11.81 -4.82 -6.21
C ALA A 607 11.14 -4.99 -4.84
N GLN A 608 11.42 -4.07 -3.91
CA GLN A 608 10.65 -4.00 -2.67
C GLN A 608 9.20 -3.58 -2.93
N VAL A 609 8.94 -2.81 -4.00
CA VAL A 609 7.60 -2.50 -4.46
C VAL A 609 7.54 -2.58 -5.99
N GLY A 610 6.85 -3.58 -6.51
CA GLY A 610 6.53 -3.69 -7.93
C GLY A 610 5.26 -2.90 -8.26
N LEU A 611 5.32 -2.00 -9.23
CA LEU A 611 4.22 -1.13 -9.67
C LEU A 611 3.83 -1.49 -11.10
N SER A 612 2.71 -2.18 -11.32
CA SER A 612 2.19 -2.42 -12.67
C SER A 612 1.25 -1.33 -13.11
N MET A 613 1.21 -1.07 -14.42
CA MET A 613 0.22 -0.16 -15.02
C MET A 613 -1.14 -0.83 -15.19
N GLY A 614 -2.21 -0.04 -15.18
CA GLY A 614 -3.59 -0.50 -15.36
C GLY A 614 -3.81 -1.20 -16.69
N ASP A 615 -3.16 -0.73 -17.76
CA ASP A 615 -3.20 -1.32 -19.11
C ASP A 615 -2.10 -2.38 -19.32
N GLY A 616 -1.24 -2.62 -18.33
CA GLY A 616 -0.15 -3.59 -18.40
C GLY A 616 -0.64 -5.03 -18.55
N THR A 617 0.28 -5.90 -18.98
CA THR A 617 0.03 -7.33 -19.18
C THR A 617 -0.42 -8.03 -17.90
N ALA A 618 -1.08 -9.15 -18.08
CA ALA A 618 -1.52 -10.00 -16.97
C ALA A 618 -0.36 -10.36 -16.03
N ARG A 619 0.79 -10.73 -16.61
CA ARG A 619 1.99 -11.12 -15.87
C ARG A 619 2.58 -9.99 -15.05
N ALA A 620 2.71 -8.79 -15.63
CA ALA A 620 3.17 -7.61 -14.89
C ALA A 620 2.27 -7.32 -13.69
N LYS A 621 0.94 -7.39 -13.88
CA LYS A 621 -0.04 -7.21 -12.80
C LYS A 621 0.05 -8.28 -11.74
N GLU A 622 0.26 -9.53 -12.09
CA GLU A 622 0.32 -10.66 -11.16
C GLU A 622 1.51 -10.56 -10.20
N VAL A 623 2.70 -10.26 -10.72
CA VAL A 623 3.92 -10.19 -9.93
C VAL A 623 4.05 -8.88 -9.14
N SER A 624 3.30 -7.84 -9.51
CA SER A 624 3.35 -6.52 -8.87
C SER A 624 2.67 -6.49 -7.50
N ASP A 625 3.08 -5.53 -6.70
CA ASP A 625 2.54 -5.28 -5.36
C ASP A 625 1.42 -4.24 -5.37
N ILE A 626 1.48 -3.29 -6.31
CA ILE A 626 0.46 -2.25 -6.53
C ILE A 626 0.20 -2.12 -8.03
N THR A 627 -1.07 -1.98 -8.44
CA THR A 627 -1.45 -1.64 -9.81
C THR A 627 -1.96 -0.20 -9.88
N ILE A 628 -1.38 0.60 -10.79
CA ILE A 628 -1.73 2.00 -11.02
C ILE A 628 -2.84 2.05 -12.06
N LEU A 629 -4.09 2.21 -11.62
CA LEU A 629 -5.28 2.02 -12.46
C LEU A 629 -5.44 3.05 -13.58
N ASP A 630 -4.86 4.23 -13.44
CA ASP A 630 -4.93 5.35 -14.40
C ASP A 630 -3.64 5.52 -15.20
N ASN A 631 -2.68 4.65 -15.03
CA ASN A 631 -1.37 4.67 -15.68
C ASN A 631 -0.59 6.00 -15.44
N SER A 632 -0.94 6.77 -14.41
CA SER A 632 -0.38 8.10 -14.16
C SER A 632 0.73 8.07 -13.11
N PHE A 633 1.85 8.73 -13.40
CA PHE A 633 2.94 8.92 -12.43
C PHE A 633 2.51 9.77 -11.23
N VAL A 634 1.49 10.64 -11.39
CA VAL A 634 0.88 11.40 -10.27
C VAL A 634 0.30 10.45 -9.21
N SER A 635 -0.27 9.32 -9.63
CA SER A 635 -0.82 8.33 -8.71
C SER A 635 0.29 7.60 -7.94
N ILE A 636 1.50 7.45 -8.52
CA ILE A 636 2.68 6.94 -7.81
C ILE A 636 3.09 7.93 -6.69
N ASN A 637 3.11 9.24 -6.97
CA ASN A 637 3.37 10.26 -5.95
C ASN A 637 2.33 10.24 -4.82
N LYS A 638 1.06 10.00 -5.15
CA LYS A 638 0.00 9.82 -4.14
C LYS A 638 0.22 8.55 -3.31
N ALA A 639 0.73 7.47 -3.90
CA ALA A 639 1.08 6.25 -3.17
C ALA A 639 2.21 6.51 -2.17
N ILE A 640 3.26 7.25 -2.55
CA ILE A 640 4.33 7.69 -1.64
C ILE A 640 3.76 8.52 -0.48
N LEU A 641 2.92 9.51 -0.79
CA LEU A 641 2.29 10.36 0.21
C LEU A 641 1.47 9.55 1.23
N TRP A 642 0.64 8.62 0.75
CA TRP A 642 -0.17 7.76 1.62
C TRP A 642 0.67 6.77 2.43
N GLY A 643 1.74 6.20 1.86
CA GLY A 643 2.67 5.33 2.58
C GLY A 643 3.40 6.08 3.71
N ARG A 644 3.88 7.30 3.46
CA ARG A 644 4.48 8.16 4.50
C ARG A 644 3.47 8.56 5.57
N SER A 645 2.24 8.87 5.16
CA SER A 645 1.15 9.22 6.10
C SER A 645 0.75 8.04 6.98
N LEU A 646 0.73 6.83 6.43
CA LEU A 646 0.50 5.59 7.17
C LEU A 646 1.55 5.43 8.30
N TYR A 647 2.83 5.55 7.95
CA TYR A 647 3.92 5.44 8.92
C TYR A 647 3.83 6.51 10.01
N LEU A 648 3.50 7.76 9.64
CA LEU A 648 3.28 8.83 10.60
C LEU A 648 2.11 8.51 11.56
N ASN A 649 1.01 7.95 11.05
CA ASN A 649 -0.14 7.60 11.88
C ASN A 649 0.18 6.46 12.87
N ILE A 650 0.99 5.48 12.45
CA ILE A 650 1.50 4.43 13.34
C ILE A 650 2.39 5.05 14.42
N ARG A 651 3.29 5.96 14.08
CA ARG A 651 4.12 6.68 15.06
C ARG A 651 3.29 7.54 16.02
N ARG A 652 2.20 8.18 15.55
CA ARG A 652 1.26 8.91 16.40
C ARG A 652 0.61 8.00 17.43
N PHE A 653 0.23 6.80 17.02
CA PHE A 653 -0.34 5.80 17.93
C PHE A 653 0.70 5.30 18.94
N ILE A 654 1.91 4.97 18.51
CA ILE A 654 3.00 4.56 19.40
C ILE A 654 3.33 5.66 20.42
N TYR A 655 3.39 6.92 19.98
CA TYR A 655 3.59 8.05 20.89
C TYR A 655 2.49 8.14 21.95
N PHE A 656 1.23 8.01 21.53
CA PHE A 656 0.08 8.02 22.43
C PHE A 656 0.18 6.89 23.44
N GLN A 657 0.30 5.66 23.00
CA GLN A 657 0.28 4.46 23.86
C GLN A 657 1.49 4.39 24.80
N MET A 658 2.69 4.63 24.29
CA MET A 658 3.91 4.56 25.13
C MET A 658 3.92 5.63 26.22
N THR A 659 3.35 6.81 25.98
CA THR A 659 3.23 7.85 27.01
C THR A 659 2.39 7.37 28.20
N ILE A 660 1.32 6.67 27.92
CA ILE A 660 0.41 6.12 28.93
C ILE A 660 1.08 4.96 29.68
N ASN A 661 1.70 4.03 28.95
CA ASN A 661 2.35 2.86 29.55
C ASN A 661 3.48 3.29 30.51
N VAL A 662 4.26 4.32 30.17
CA VAL A 662 5.27 4.87 31.08
C VAL A 662 4.63 5.41 32.38
N CYS A 663 3.53 6.17 32.26
CA CYS A 663 2.81 6.67 33.44
C CYS A 663 2.27 5.53 34.30
N ALA A 664 1.58 4.59 33.69
CA ALA A 664 0.93 3.48 34.41
C ALA A 664 1.95 2.54 35.04
N CYS A 665 3.05 2.22 34.36
CA CYS A 665 4.15 1.43 34.95
C CYS A 665 4.78 2.12 36.15
N LEU A 666 4.97 3.44 36.10
CA LEU A 666 5.48 4.22 37.25
C LEU A 666 4.51 4.24 38.41
N LEU A 667 3.19 4.36 38.16
CA LEU A 667 2.17 4.31 39.20
C LEU A 667 2.17 2.97 39.93
N VAL A 668 2.15 1.87 39.19
CA VAL A 668 2.17 0.51 39.77
C VAL A 668 3.48 0.26 40.49
N LEU A 669 4.61 0.65 39.93
CA LEU A 669 5.93 0.47 40.55
C LEU A 669 6.03 1.24 41.87
N VAL A 670 5.69 2.53 41.88
CA VAL A 670 5.77 3.37 43.07
C VAL A 670 4.80 2.91 44.16
N GLY A 671 3.54 2.58 43.76
CA GLY A 671 2.55 2.02 44.67
C GLY A 671 3.01 0.74 45.37
N ALA A 672 3.61 -0.16 44.62
CA ALA A 672 4.16 -1.40 45.14
C ALA A 672 5.26 -1.17 46.22
N PHE A 673 6.09 -0.15 46.07
CA PHE A 673 7.13 0.20 47.06
C PHE A 673 6.62 1.01 48.24
N LEU A 674 5.53 1.76 48.07
CA LEU A 674 4.89 2.46 49.18
C LEU A 674 4.05 1.51 50.09
N GLY A 675 3.96 0.23 49.72
CA GLY A 675 3.21 -0.76 50.45
C GLY A 675 1.69 -0.69 50.33
N VAL A 676 1.23 0.10 49.36
CA VAL A 676 -0.20 0.26 49.02
C VAL A 676 -0.57 -0.66 47.87
N ASP A 677 -1.81 -1.15 47.86
CA ASP A 677 -2.32 -1.93 46.73
C ASP A 677 -2.35 -1.07 45.46
N SER A 678 -2.37 -1.72 44.28
CA SER A 678 -2.32 -1.00 43.00
C SER A 678 -3.43 0.04 42.92
N PRO A 679 -3.09 1.32 42.57
CA PRO A 679 -4.09 2.40 42.49
C PRO A 679 -5.05 2.23 41.32
N LEU A 680 -4.84 1.23 40.48
CA LEU A 680 -5.68 0.86 39.34
C LEU A 680 -5.86 -0.65 39.32
N THR A 681 -7.10 -1.09 39.15
CA THR A 681 -7.42 -2.52 39.04
C THR A 681 -7.07 -3.08 37.66
N VAL A 682 -6.90 -4.41 37.58
CA VAL A 682 -6.64 -5.10 36.29
C VAL A 682 -7.75 -4.81 35.27
N THR A 683 -9.00 -4.78 35.70
CA THR A 683 -10.18 -4.50 34.87
C THR A 683 -10.15 -3.08 34.29
N GLN A 684 -9.78 -2.08 35.08
CA GLN A 684 -9.62 -0.69 34.67
C GLN A 684 -8.50 -0.57 33.61
N MET A 685 -7.37 -1.22 33.83
CA MET A 685 -6.24 -1.21 32.91
C MET A 685 -6.55 -1.94 31.61
N LEU A 686 -7.29 -3.04 31.64
CA LEU A 686 -7.74 -3.72 30.42
C LEU A 686 -8.71 -2.85 29.58
N TRP A 687 -9.59 -2.08 30.23
CA TRP A 687 -10.41 -1.11 29.51
C TRP A 687 -9.53 -0.11 28.73
N VAL A 688 -8.51 0.41 29.38
CA VAL A 688 -7.63 1.43 28.81
C VAL A 688 -6.76 0.83 27.70
N ASN A 689 -5.96 -0.17 28.02
CA ASN A 689 -4.93 -0.68 27.11
C ASN A 689 -5.50 -1.46 25.92
N LEU A 690 -6.70 -2.03 26.06
CA LEU A 690 -7.26 -2.84 25.01
C LEU A 690 -8.36 -2.11 24.25
N ILE A 691 -9.41 -1.66 24.95
CA ILE A 691 -10.58 -1.13 24.27
C ILE A 691 -10.32 0.31 23.82
N MET A 692 -9.87 1.17 24.72
CA MET A 692 -9.60 2.56 24.40
C MET A 692 -8.46 2.71 23.38
N ASP A 693 -7.38 1.93 23.51
CA ASP A 693 -6.24 1.96 22.59
C ASP A 693 -6.66 1.48 21.19
N THR A 694 -7.54 0.50 21.08
CA THR A 694 -8.10 0.08 19.78
C THR A 694 -8.86 1.20 19.10
N PHE A 695 -9.74 1.88 19.83
CA PHE A 695 -10.46 3.03 19.28
C PHE A 695 -9.53 4.21 18.99
N ALA A 696 -8.51 4.46 19.81
CA ALA A 696 -7.49 5.47 19.54
C ALA A 696 -6.69 5.15 18.26
N ALA A 697 -6.32 3.89 18.05
CA ALA A 697 -5.67 3.41 16.83
C ALA A 697 -6.54 3.68 15.59
N MET A 698 -7.84 3.33 15.66
CA MET A 698 -8.80 3.62 14.58
C MET A 698 -8.94 5.12 14.32
N ALA A 699 -9.03 5.94 15.37
CA ALA A 699 -9.14 7.38 15.26
C ALA A 699 -7.92 7.97 14.54
N LEU A 700 -6.71 7.63 14.98
CA LEU A 700 -5.46 8.14 14.40
C LEU A 700 -5.24 7.63 12.97
N SER A 701 -5.62 6.39 12.66
CA SER A 701 -5.53 5.82 11.31
C SER A 701 -6.55 6.44 10.34
N SER A 702 -7.65 7.00 10.85
CA SER A 702 -8.66 7.66 10.01
C SER A 702 -8.24 9.04 9.49
N LEU A 703 -7.15 9.61 10.00
CA LEU A 703 -6.66 10.93 9.63
C LEU A 703 -6.36 11.04 8.12
N PRO A 704 -6.58 12.20 7.49
CA PRO A 704 -6.20 12.46 6.12
C PRO A 704 -4.67 12.45 5.97
N ALA A 705 -4.19 12.28 4.73
CA ALA A 705 -2.77 12.42 4.44
C ALA A 705 -2.31 13.85 4.71
N ASP A 706 -1.18 14.01 5.38
CA ASP A 706 -0.58 15.32 5.61
C ASP A 706 0.34 15.67 4.42
N PRO A 707 0.04 16.71 3.62
CA PRO A 707 0.89 17.08 2.48
C PRO A 707 2.35 17.39 2.86
N LYS A 708 2.61 17.84 4.10
CA LYS A 708 3.95 18.15 4.57
C LYS A 708 4.85 16.91 4.70
N VAL A 709 4.24 15.73 4.92
CA VAL A 709 5.00 14.47 5.01
C VAL A 709 5.62 14.10 3.66
N PHE A 710 5.05 14.59 2.56
CA PHE A 710 5.61 14.39 1.24
C PHE A 710 6.95 15.11 1.04
N ASP A 711 7.12 16.26 1.67
CA ASP A 711 8.34 17.09 1.60
C ASP A 711 9.47 16.58 2.53
N GLU A 712 9.21 15.57 3.36
CA GLU A 712 10.24 14.92 4.16
C GLU A 712 11.11 14.00 3.28
N LYS A 713 12.41 13.90 3.60
CA LYS A 713 13.29 12.93 2.95
C LYS A 713 12.82 11.50 3.21
N PRO A 714 13.08 10.55 2.30
CA PRO A 714 12.82 9.14 2.54
C PRO A 714 13.48 8.71 3.85
N ARG A 715 12.78 7.86 4.61
CA ARG A 715 13.32 7.33 5.87
C ARG A 715 14.35 6.25 5.59
N ASP A 716 15.32 6.15 6.50
CA ASP A 716 16.22 5.01 6.55
C ASP A 716 15.42 3.77 7.05
N PRO A 717 15.38 2.67 6.27
CA PRO A 717 14.66 1.44 6.64
C PRO A 717 15.13 0.81 7.94
N GLU A 718 16.42 1.01 8.32
CA GLU A 718 17.02 0.46 9.54
C GLU A 718 16.82 1.37 10.75
N SER A 719 16.28 2.58 10.56
CA SER A 719 16.06 3.51 11.67
C SER A 719 14.98 2.98 12.63
N HIS A 720 15.23 3.09 13.95
CA HIS A 720 14.25 2.71 14.96
C HIS A 720 12.97 3.54 14.84
N ILE A 721 11.80 2.91 15.01
CA ILE A 721 10.50 3.56 14.94
C ILE A 721 10.34 4.67 16.01
N ILE A 722 10.96 4.47 17.19
CA ILE A 722 11.06 5.46 18.26
C ILE A 722 12.42 6.16 18.15
N ASP A 723 12.43 7.36 17.59
CA ASP A 723 13.63 8.21 17.57
C ASP A 723 13.87 8.92 18.92
N LYS A 724 15.10 9.41 19.15
CA LYS A 724 15.48 10.10 20.38
C LYS A 724 14.56 11.27 20.75
N PRO A 725 14.11 12.13 19.81
CA PRO A 725 13.13 13.18 20.09
C PRO A 725 11.77 12.64 20.55
N MET A 726 11.31 11.54 19.96
CA MET A 726 10.05 10.89 20.31
C MET A 726 10.13 10.29 21.71
N LEU A 727 11.21 9.57 22.00
CA LEU A 727 11.47 8.98 23.33
C LEU A 727 11.47 10.05 24.43
N LYS A 728 12.13 11.17 24.21
CA LYS A 728 12.12 12.31 25.16
C LYS A 728 10.72 12.84 25.41
N ARG A 729 9.88 12.91 24.37
CA ARG A 729 8.49 13.37 24.53
C ARG A 729 7.62 12.35 25.25
N ILE A 730 7.81 11.05 24.98
CA ILE A 730 7.10 9.95 25.65
C ILE A 730 7.43 9.97 27.15
N VAL A 731 8.72 9.99 27.49
CA VAL A 731 9.16 9.97 28.89
C VAL A 731 8.70 11.25 29.62
N PHE A 732 8.87 12.44 29.01
CA PHE A 732 8.43 13.69 29.63
C PHE A 732 6.91 13.72 29.84
N GLY A 733 6.12 13.29 28.81
CA GLY A 733 4.66 13.22 28.91
C GLY A 733 4.20 12.22 29.97
N GLY A 734 4.79 11.01 29.98
CA GLY A 734 4.51 9.98 30.98
C GLY A 734 4.85 10.42 32.41
N MET A 735 6.00 11.05 32.61
CA MET A 735 6.40 11.63 33.90
C MET A 735 5.47 12.75 34.36
N MET A 736 5.02 13.61 33.43
CA MET A 736 4.06 14.67 33.75
C MET A 736 2.72 14.08 34.21
N PHE A 737 2.19 13.07 33.52
CA PHE A 737 0.95 12.40 33.91
C PHE A 737 1.12 11.69 35.25
N PHE A 738 2.23 10.98 35.43
CA PHE A 738 2.57 10.35 36.69
C PHE A 738 2.62 11.35 37.85
N SER A 739 3.27 12.52 37.68
CA SER A 739 3.36 13.54 38.72
C SER A 739 1.99 14.12 39.09
N MET A 740 1.08 14.27 38.13
CA MET A 740 -0.28 14.71 38.38
C MET A 740 -1.08 13.68 39.16
N LEU A 741 -0.95 12.42 38.77
CA LEU A 741 -1.70 11.30 39.35
C LEU A 741 -1.18 10.91 40.73
N ILE A 742 0.13 10.91 40.94
CA ILE A 742 0.70 10.61 42.25
C ILE A 742 0.34 11.69 43.29
N LEU A 743 0.31 12.96 42.84
CA LEU A 743 -0.17 14.05 43.70
C LEU A 743 -1.66 13.91 44.06
N LEU A 744 -2.49 13.56 43.07
CA LEU A 744 -3.91 13.30 43.33
C LEU A 744 -4.08 12.13 44.28
N TRP A 745 -3.35 11.04 44.05
CA TRP A 745 -3.40 9.82 44.87
C TRP A 745 -2.99 10.11 46.33
N GLU A 746 -1.91 10.84 46.53
CA GLU A 746 -1.45 11.26 47.86
C GLU A 746 -2.52 12.08 48.58
N ILE A 747 -3.22 12.99 47.90
CA ILE A 747 -4.30 13.76 48.47
C ILE A 747 -5.49 12.88 48.85
N LEU A 748 -5.87 11.92 47.99
CA LEU A 748 -7.00 11.02 48.23
C LEU A 748 -6.74 10.04 49.38
N LEU A 749 -5.49 9.60 49.62
CA LEU A 749 -5.12 8.75 50.74
C LEU A 749 -5.14 9.47 52.12
N HIS A 750 -5.04 10.80 52.12
CA HIS A 750 -4.90 11.56 53.35
C HIS A 750 -6.09 12.50 53.66
N ALA A 751 -7.10 12.54 52.79
CA ALA A 751 -8.24 13.40 52.95
C ALA A 751 -9.51 12.72 52.44
N GLU A 752 -10.57 12.66 53.24
CA GLU A 752 -11.88 12.27 52.78
C GLU A 752 -12.40 13.30 51.78
N VAL A 753 -12.62 12.85 50.52
CA VAL A 753 -13.04 13.68 49.40
C VAL A 753 -14.45 13.26 48.97
N THR A 754 -15.44 14.10 49.25
CA THR A 754 -16.82 13.87 48.81
C THR A 754 -17.11 14.38 47.42
N GLY A 755 -16.21 15.17 46.85
CA GLY A 755 -16.27 15.66 45.46
C GLY A 755 -15.01 16.39 45.05
N VAL A 756 -14.78 16.49 43.72
CA VAL A 756 -13.60 17.15 43.13
C VAL A 756 -13.46 18.61 43.57
N ARG A 757 -14.55 19.26 44.02
CA ARG A 757 -14.51 20.58 44.56
C ARG A 757 -13.63 20.68 45.82
N ASP A 758 -13.63 19.65 46.65
CA ASP A 758 -12.90 19.62 47.89
C ASP A 758 -11.38 19.64 47.66
N LEU A 759 -10.92 19.05 46.56
CA LEU A 759 -9.51 19.07 46.13
C LEU A 759 -8.96 20.49 45.91
N PHE A 760 -9.82 21.44 45.60
CA PHE A 760 -9.46 22.86 45.38
C PHE A 760 -9.74 23.74 46.60
N SER A 761 -10.11 23.13 47.75
CA SER A 761 -10.33 23.91 48.96
C SER A 761 -8.98 24.42 49.51
N LEU A 762 -8.93 25.70 49.86
CA LEU A 762 -7.77 26.35 50.47
C LEU A 762 -7.31 25.62 51.77
N ASN A 763 -8.25 24.99 52.49
CA ASN A 763 -7.97 24.25 53.69
C ASN A 763 -7.20 22.96 53.43
N LEU A 764 -7.55 22.22 52.38
CA LEU A 764 -6.87 20.99 51.99
C LEU A 764 -5.44 21.29 51.46
N ILE A 765 -5.32 22.28 50.59
CA ILE A 765 -4.04 22.78 50.10
C ILE A 765 -3.14 23.25 51.24
N ARG A 766 -3.69 23.92 52.20
CA ARG A 766 -2.96 24.40 53.38
C ARG A 766 -2.54 23.26 54.31
N LYS A 767 -3.37 22.22 54.50
CA LYS A 767 -3.01 20.99 55.23
C LYS A 767 -1.90 20.19 54.49
N ALA A 768 -2.00 20.05 53.19
CA ALA A 768 -0.98 19.38 52.37
C ALA A 768 0.38 20.09 52.42
N LEU A 769 0.37 21.43 52.26
CA LEU A 769 1.59 22.25 52.33
C LEU A 769 2.15 22.41 53.76
N GLY A 770 1.31 22.30 54.77
CA GLY A 770 1.68 22.48 56.20
C GLY A 770 2.19 21.18 56.89
N GLY A 771 2.26 20.06 56.21
CA GLY A 771 2.69 18.77 56.79
C GLY A 771 1.74 18.22 57.87
N GLN A 772 0.50 18.67 57.91
CA GLN A 772 -0.55 18.28 58.87
C GLN A 772 -1.50 17.18 58.30
N MET A 773 -1.08 16.48 57.26
CA MET A 773 -1.80 15.30 56.81
C MET A 773 -1.57 14.17 57.81
N GLY A 774 -2.68 13.56 58.27
CA GLY A 774 -2.58 12.45 59.23
C GLY A 774 -1.81 11.28 58.68
N VAL A 775 -1.12 10.57 59.57
CA VAL A 775 -0.24 9.41 59.20
C VAL A 775 -1.05 8.14 58.86
N THR A 776 -2.37 8.14 59.00
CA THR A 776 -3.22 6.99 58.65
C THR A 776 -3.50 6.96 57.15
N MET A 777 -2.85 6.07 56.44
CA MET A 777 -3.23 5.69 55.06
C MET A 777 -4.60 5.01 55.16
N ALA A 778 -5.66 5.72 54.75
CA ALA A 778 -6.98 5.13 54.55
C ALA A 778 -7.04 4.48 53.15
N GLU A 779 -7.74 3.38 53.01
CA GLU A 779 -8.08 2.86 51.67
C GLU A 779 -8.99 3.85 50.98
N MET A 780 -8.75 4.07 49.66
CA MET A 780 -9.61 4.94 48.84
C MET A 780 -11.03 4.38 48.78
N THR A 781 -12.02 5.23 48.94
CA THR A 781 -13.41 4.85 48.72
C THR A 781 -13.66 4.58 47.23
N SER A 782 -14.68 3.78 46.87
CA SER A 782 -15.06 3.53 45.46
C SER A 782 -15.36 4.82 44.68
N TYR A 783 -15.82 5.88 45.37
CA TYR A 783 -16.02 7.18 44.74
C TYR A 783 -14.69 7.89 44.43
N GLU A 784 -13.74 7.87 45.31
CA GLU A 784 -12.39 8.41 45.16
C GLU A 784 -11.63 7.64 44.07
N MET A 785 -11.78 6.31 44.04
CA MET A 785 -11.29 5.48 42.96
C MET A 785 -11.90 5.88 41.61
N GLY A 786 -13.20 6.21 41.58
CA GLY A 786 -13.88 6.77 40.40
C GLY A 786 -13.28 8.08 39.92
N ILE A 787 -12.93 9.00 40.85
CA ILE A 787 -12.24 10.27 40.51
C ILE A 787 -10.85 9.99 39.93
N PHE A 788 -10.09 9.11 40.60
CA PHE A 788 -8.74 8.77 40.17
C PHE A 788 -8.71 8.12 38.78
N PHE A 789 -9.51 7.07 38.59
CA PHE A 789 -9.64 6.36 37.29
C PHE A 789 -10.11 7.28 36.17
N THR A 790 -11.13 8.10 36.44
CA THR A 790 -11.62 9.05 35.41
C THR A 790 -10.58 10.12 35.09
N THR A 791 -9.81 10.58 36.05
CA THR A 791 -8.70 11.53 35.81
C THR A 791 -7.63 10.88 34.94
N PHE A 792 -7.25 9.62 35.24
CA PHE A 792 -6.30 8.87 34.43
C PHE A 792 -6.77 8.75 32.96
N VAL A 793 -8.02 8.36 32.74
CA VAL A 793 -8.57 8.23 31.38
C VAL A 793 -8.69 9.57 30.67
N MET A 794 -9.06 10.65 31.37
CA MET A 794 -9.19 11.98 30.78
C MET A 794 -7.84 12.61 30.39
N LEU A 795 -6.75 12.30 31.11
CA LEU A 795 -5.39 12.67 30.69
C LEU A 795 -5.04 12.01 29.33
N GLN A 796 -5.41 10.76 29.16
CA GLN A 796 -5.22 10.02 27.91
C GLN A 796 -6.11 10.56 26.80
N PHE A 797 -7.38 10.85 27.10
CA PHE A 797 -8.32 11.46 26.17
C PHE A 797 -7.74 12.75 25.55
N TRP A 798 -7.19 13.63 26.34
CA TRP A 798 -6.52 14.84 25.84
C TRP A 798 -5.21 14.53 25.10
N ASN A 799 -4.52 13.47 25.49
CA ASN A 799 -3.29 13.05 24.81
C ASN A 799 -3.51 12.52 23.41
N ILE A 800 -4.71 11.99 23.06
CA ILE A 800 -5.06 11.63 21.68
C ILE A 800 -4.92 12.84 20.75
N PHE A 801 -5.35 14.03 21.19
CA PHE A 801 -5.21 15.27 20.42
C PHE A 801 -3.75 15.72 20.29
N ASN A 802 -2.94 15.51 21.33
CA ASN A 802 -1.50 15.74 21.26
C ASN A 802 -0.84 14.80 20.25
N ALA A 803 -1.24 13.53 20.24
CA ALA A 803 -0.77 12.54 19.28
C ALA A 803 -1.21 12.86 17.85
N LYS A 804 -2.45 13.29 17.62
CA LYS A 804 -2.92 13.78 16.33
C LYS A 804 -2.01 14.87 15.77
N ASN A 805 -1.57 15.79 16.61
CA ASN A 805 -0.72 16.91 16.23
C ASN A 805 0.80 16.62 16.36
N TYR A 806 1.18 15.35 16.54
CA TYR A 806 2.58 14.96 16.59
C TYR A 806 3.26 15.25 15.22
N ARG A 807 4.44 15.89 15.27
CA ARG A 807 5.21 16.39 14.11
C ARG A 807 4.50 17.43 13.22
N THR A 808 3.37 17.97 13.67
CA THR A 808 2.74 19.11 12.99
C THR A 808 3.04 20.39 13.76
N ASP A 809 3.38 21.45 13.05
CA ASP A 809 3.54 22.80 13.66
C ASP A 809 2.20 23.54 13.77
N ASN A 810 1.11 22.89 13.40
CA ASN A 810 -0.20 23.50 13.38
C ASN A 810 -0.83 23.50 14.76
N SER A 811 -1.39 24.64 15.16
CA SER A 811 -2.18 24.76 16.38
C SER A 811 -3.44 23.89 16.30
N PHE A 812 -3.73 23.15 17.37
CA PHE A 812 -4.96 22.35 17.49
C PHE A 812 -6.21 23.24 17.31
N PHE A 813 -6.27 24.38 17.99
CA PHE A 813 -7.42 25.29 17.93
C PHE A 813 -7.64 25.90 16.55
N LEU A 814 -6.58 26.16 15.79
CA LEU A 814 -6.66 26.70 14.43
C LEU A 814 -7.00 25.62 13.39
N THR A 815 -6.76 24.36 13.69
CA THR A 815 -6.91 23.24 12.73
C THR A 815 -8.18 22.41 12.93
N ILE A 816 -8.91 22.61 14.04
CA ILE A 816 -10.18 21.88 14.30
C ILE A 816 -11.15 21.99 13.13
N PHE A 817 -11.26 23.17 12.51
CA PHE A 817 -12.19 23.45 11.42
C PHE A 817 -11.52 23.54 10.03
N SER A 818 -10.24 23.25 9.93
CA SER A 818 -9.52 23.27 8.65
C SER A 818 -9.90 22.05 7.80
N LYS A 819 -10.38 22.27 6.55
CA LYS A 819 -10.74 21.21 5.60
C LYS A 819 -9.66 20.13 5.43
N ASN A 820 -8.39 20.52 5.48
CA ASN A 820 -7.26 19.61 5.26
C ASN A 820 -6.88 18.75 6.48
N SER A 821 -7.36 19.12 7.69
CA SER A 821 -7.03 18.44 8.94
C SER A 821 -8.26 17.83 9.64
N PHE A 822 -9.46 18.08 9.12
CA PHE A 822 -10.71 17.62 9.71
C PHE A 822 -11.00 16.17 9.27
N SER A 823 -11.24 15.30 10.24
CA SER A 823 -11.73 13.93 10.02
C SER A 823 -12.93 13.69 10.92
N LEU A 824 -14.13 13.62 10.33
CA LEU A 824 -15.36 13.33 11.08
C LEU A 824 -15.23 12.00 11.83
N SER A 825 -14.63 10.98 11.17
CA SER A 825 -14.42 9.66 11.77
C SER A 825 -13.55 9.76 13.04
N PHE A 826 -12.51 10.59 13.02
CA PHE A 826 -11.66 10.80 14.21
C PHE A 826 -12.49 11.33 15.39
N TYR A 827 -13.27 12.39 15.21
CA TYR A 827 -14.06 13.01 16.29
C TYR A 827 -15.18 12.08 16.77
N MET A 828 -15.84 11.36 15.87
CA MET A 828 -16.86 10.38 16.25
C MET A 828 -16.29 9.26 17.11
N ILE A 829 -15.12 8.74 16.78
CA ILE A 829 -14.47 7.68 17.56
C ILE A 829 -14.03 8.20 18.93
N VAL A 830 -13.50 9.42 18.99
CA VAL A 830 -13.12 10.06 20.26
C VAL A 830 -14.34 10.29 21.17
N LEU A 831 -15.49 10.62 20.59
CA LEU A 831 -16.76 10.70 21.35
C LEU A 831 -17.23 9.33 21.86
N VAL A 832 -17.00 8.25 21.09
CA VAL A 832 -17.29 6.88 21.54
C VAL A 832 -16.42 6.50 22.75
N ILE A 833 -15.14 6.88 22.77
CA ILE A 833 -14.24 6.66 23.92
C ILE A 833 -14.78 7.39 25.15
N LEU A 834 -15.17 8.66 25.01
CA LEU A 834 -15.73 9.44 26.12
C LEU A 834 -17.06 8.86 26.63
N GLY A 835 -17.94 8.46 25.69
CA GLY A 835 -19.21 7.83 26.02
C GLY A 835 -19.02 6.47 26.72
N GLY A 836 -18.02 5.68 26.27
CA GLY A 836 -17.65 4.41 26.93
C GLY A 836 -17.16 4.61 28.36
N GLN A 837 -16.31 5.60 28.60
CA GLN A 837 -15.85 5.95 29.96
C GLN A 837 -17.01 6.39 30.87
N TYR A 838 -17.91 7.22 30.32
CA TYR A 838 -19.10 7.64 31.07
C TYR A 838 -19.99 6.45 31.44
N LEU A 839 -20.21 5.53 30.51
CA LEU A 839 -21.02 4.34 30.72
C LEU A 839 -20.38 3.41 31.80
N ILE A 840 -19.06 3.22 31.75
CA ILE A 840 -18.33 2.41 32.70
C ILE A 840 -18.51 2.96 34.13
N VAL A 841 -18.19 4.22 34.32
CA VAL A 841 -18.22 4.83 35.67
C VAL A 841 -19.63 4.93 36.22
N ASN A 842 -20.62 5.30 35.39
CA ASN A 842 -21.96 5.56 35.90
C ASN A 842 -22.93 4.36 35.84
N CYS A 843 -22.69 3.37 34.95
CA CYS A 843 -23.60 2.25 34.76
C CYS A 843 -22.99 0.90 35.17
N LEU A 844 -21.68 0.73 35.01
CA LEU A 844 -20.94 -0.51 35.28
C LEU A 844 -20.02 -0.39 36.52
N GLY A 845 -20.23 0.62 37.38
CA GLY A 845 -19.31 1.00 38.43
C GLY A 845 -18.88 -0.14 39.35
N ARG A 846 -19.81 -0.99 39.78
CA ARG A 846 -19.52 -2.17 40.61
C ARG A 846 -18.55 -3.16 40.01
N PHE A 847 -18.50 -3.24 38.67
CA PHE A 847 -17.62 -4.14 37.92
C PHE A 847 -16.19 -3.59 37.84
N PHE A 848 -16.06 -2.25 37.85
CA PHE A 848 -14.78 -1.55 37.78
C PHE A 848 -14.35 -1.00 39.16
N ASP A 849 -15.02 -1.39 40.23
CA ASP A 849 -14.75 -0.93 41.60
C ASP A 849 -14.77 0.61 41.72
N VAL A 850 -15.79 1.23 41.14
CA VAL A 850 -16.00 2.67 41.17
C VAL A 850 -17.46 3.01 41.43
N ASP A 851 -17.74 4.14 42.09
CA ASP A 851 -19.07 4.69 42.24
C ASP A 851 -19.37 5.78 41.19
N PRO A 852 -20.67 5.97 40.84
CA PRO A 852 -21.08 7.00 39.88
C PRO A 852 -20.64 8.40 40.27
N LEU A 853 -19.97 9.11 39.36
CA LEU A 853 -19.53 10.47 39.60
C LEU A 853 -20.61 11.50 39.30
N HIS A 854 -20.67 12.58 40.09
CA HIS A 854 -21.56 13.72 39.86
C HIS A 854 -21.17 14.48 38.58
N ALA A 855 -22.13 14.99 37.84
CA ALA A 855 -21.90 15.74 36.60
C ALA A 855 -20.92 16.94 36.76
N GLY A 856 -20.96 17.60 37.90
CA GLY A 856 -20.03 18.67 38.23
C GLY A 856 -18.58 18.22 38.34
N ASP A 857 -18.33 16.97 38.78
CA ASP A 857 -16.99 16.43 38.94
C ASP A 857 -16.42 15.98 37.57
N TRP A 858 -17.27 15.44 36.71
CA TRP A 858 -16.90 15.19 35.34
C TRP A 858 -16.36 16.45 34.63
N LEU A 859 -17.08 17.60 34.78
CA LEU A 859 -16.67 18.86 34.16
C LEU A 859 -15.34 19.37 34.75
N ARG A 860 -15.15 19.27 36.04
CA ARG A 860 -13.92 19.71 36.73
C ARG A 860 -12.72 18.86 36.32
N ILE A 861 -12.88 17.53 36.32
CA ILE A 861 -11.84 16.60 35.87
C ILE A 861 -11.47 16.92 34.40
N ALA A 862 -12.47 17.10 33.52
CA ALA A 862 -12.23 17.43 32.12
C ALA A 862 -11.46 18.75 31.96
N LEU A 863 -11.79 19.78 32.73
CA LEU A 863 -11.11 21.06 32.67
C LEU A 863 -9.67 21.00 33.20
N VAL A 864 -9.44 20.34 34.35
CA VAL A 864 -8.09 20.23 34.93
C VAL A 864 -7.17 19.41 34.02
N THR A 865 -7.65 18.27 33.54
CA THR A 865 -6.87 17.40 32.67
C THR A 865 -6.61 18.00 31.28
N SER A 866 -7.44 18.96 30.83
CA SER A 866 -7.24 19.68 29.57
C SER A 866 -5.93 20.49 29.52
N LEU A 867 -5.34 20.82 30.68
CA LEU A 867 -4.04 21.48 30.77
C LEU A 867 -2.95 20.70 30.00
N VAL A 868 -3.09 19.40 29.90
CA VAL A 868 -2.19 18.53 29.10
C VAL A 868 -2.20 18.92 27.62
N LEU A 869 -3.33 19.40 27.11
CA LEU A 869 -3.44 19.89 25.73
C LEU A 869 -2.90 21.33 25.62
N VAL A 870 -3.18 22.16 26.61
CA VAL A 870 -2.87 23.60 26.58
C VAL A 870 -1.35 23.85 26.61
N LEU A 871 -0.60 23.14 27.44
CA LEU A 871 0.85 23.32 27.57
C LEU A 871 1.65 23.10 26.27
N PRO A 872 1.46 22.02 25.51
CA PRO A 872 2.07 21.87 24.19
C PRO A 872 1.60 22.92 23.18
N GLU A 873 0.34 23.34 23.29
CA GLU A 873 -0.27 24.28 22.36
C GLU A 873 0.33 25.69 22.47
N ILE A 874 0.62 26.14 23.67
CA ILE A 874 1.33 27.43 23.90
C ILE A 874 2.68 27.42 23.16
N LYS A 875 3.42 26.32 23.22
CA LYS A 875 4.69 26.18 22.48
C LYS A 875 4.49 26.23 20.96
N ARG A 876 3.41 25.61 20.46
CA ARG A 876 3.09 25.60 19.01
C ARG A 876 2.72 27.01 18.52
N ILE A 877 1.85 27.70 19.24
CA ILE A 877 1.45 29.08 18.94
C ILE A 877 2.66 30.02 18.96
N ALA A 878 3.49 29.95 20.00
CA ALA A 878 4.71 30.75 20.09
C ALA A 878 5.68 30.51 18.93
N ARG A 879 5.80 29.26 18.48
CA ARG A 879 6.66 28.89 17.32
C ARG A 879 6.08 29.43 16.01
N THR A 880 4.77 29.26 15.80
CA THR A 880 4.08 29.78 14.60
C THR A 880 4.18 31.30 14.52
N LEU A 881 4.05 32.01 15.64
CA LEU A 881 4.21 33.45 15.69
C LEU A 881 5.67 33.89 15.39
N ARG A 882 6.68 33.15 15.88
CA ARG A 882 8.08 33.40 15.55
C ARG A 882 8.39 33.20 14.06
N LEU A 883 7.82 32.14 13.44
CA LEU A 883 8.00 31.86 12.01
C LEU A 883 7.34 32.97 11.15
N ARG A 884 6.14 33.42 11.50
CA ARG A 884 5.49 34.55 10.83
C ARG A 884 6.27 35.86 10.94
N ARG A 885 6.93 36.12 12.07
CA ARG A 885 7.82 37.30 12.22
C ARG A 885 9.11 37.23 11.42
N ARG A 886 9.55 36.04 11.01
CA ARG A 886 10.74 35.83 10.16
C ARG A 886 10.42 35.87 8.67
N SER A 887 9.16 35.70 8.29
CA SER A 887 8.67 35.78 6.90
C SER A 887 8.13 37.17 6.52
N LEU A 888 7.98 38.06 7.48
CA LEU A 888 7.79 39.52 7.33
C LEU A 888 9.15 40.23 7.49
#